data_97e4347aec50dc0b2ece489933b46173
#
_entry.id   97e4347aec50dc0b2ece489933b46173
#
_cell.length_a   1.000
_cell.length_b   1.000
_cell.length_c   1.000
_cell.angle_alpha   90.00
_cell.angle_beta   90.00
_cell.angle_gamma   90.00
#
_symmetry.space_group_name_H-M   'P 1'
#
loop_
_entity.id
_entity.type
_entity.pdbx_description
1 polymer ?
#
loop_
_entity_poly.entity_id
_entity_poly.type
_entity_poly.pdbx_seq_one_letter_code
_entity_poly.pdbx_strand_id
1 'polypeptide(L)'
;LFFAEEEDIGYIDSLDFKVDDEMVEWEFDASHVDICTLQLNEPLIPGESLEVSTPFRVKIPSGKISRLGHLGQSYQITQWYPKPAVYDHNGWNGMPYLNQGEFYSEFGSFDVTIKLPSNYKVGATGDIQNEDEIASLTELADSTLNWIHRMEDSARWSDYAENMKFPESSEEWKTLRYTQDNVHDYAWFADKRYKVLKGEVETPYSGDKVDVWTFFTARNAKEWARSIEYMHDAVYYYSLWNGDYPYKHATAVDGTISAGGGMEYPNVTVIGNTNDALGLETVIMHEVGHNWFYGILGSNERRYTWLDEGLNSYNEQRYLSTKYPERKLLSKEEPGFFSSLFGFDKYNIKDQYYFMYLLSARHNHDQKLDLPADEYYNINYGTMCYAKSAVFFNYLRHYLGDEAMDAAMQSYFDRHKFSHPEPKDLEKVFTESTSKDLDWIFQDAINTTAKLDYKISRVKKLEDGYRIKLKNKGRMNSPVHVAQMDGDSVLRALWINGFQTDTTISVTGHSKSIKIDPRLIMPEINRKNNRMRTKGVFRKIEAPQVRLLGGIEDPTKNQLFVTPILGANIPNGFIPGVLLMNSIIPVKRLNYALVPMFGTKGSNLVGVGDIYYMIAPYESAFESIDVGVRGKRFQKKASDPSLLYNRIEPYVRFNFRPRDYSGYWNHELTMSSIWVMDQYTDVLDSKLVKDTTSFYNRVEYTLDFKHPIYRSDFTVLAEQNNDFAKISFEANNITNLANLLKIRSRFFVGYYLSNVTNNAAFNWRMNGQGINTDYSYDYNLFDRSGVDGFFSRQMIGNHGAFKVPTAVAQSATGLVALNLKVSYKSYPFGIFLDIGESFEREAAYNVGFFVGLIQRHLFVYIPFAYSSNIQNEINTNGLKFTDLIRFEYDIRKINPIKLRRKLSF
;
A
#
# COMPACT_ATOMS: atom_id res chain seq x y z
N LEU A 1 -2.27 8.78 -17.69
CA LEU A 1 -3.08 8.63 -18.91
C LEU A 1 -4.06 9.78 -19.12
N PHE A 2 -4.93 10.10 -18.15
CA PHE A 2 -5.97 11.13 -18.30
C PHE A 2 -5.46 12.53 -18.73
N PHE A 3 -4.23 12.88 -18.37
CA PHE A 3 -3.58 14.13 -18.75
C PHE A 3 -2.46 13.93 -19.77
N ALA A 4 -2.39 12.75 -20.40
CA ALA A 4 -1.43 12.48 -21.46
C ALA A 4 -1.78 13.35 -22.66
N GLU A 5 -0.76 13.95 -23.25
CA GLU A 5 -0.88 14.68 -24.51
C GLU A 5 -0.83 13.67 -25.66
N GLU A 6 -1.22 14.08 -26.85
CA GLU A 6 -1.23 13.21 -28.03
C GLU A 6 0.16 12.61 -28.33
N GLU A 7 1.21 13.33 -27.98
CA GLU A 7 2.60 12.87 -28.12
C GLU A 7 2.96 11.73 -27.15
N ASP A 8 2.29 11.64 -26.00
CA ASP A 8 2.57 10.65 -24.97
C ASP A 8 1.86 9.30 -25.18
N ILE A 9 0.78 9.27 -25.97
CA ILE A 9 -0.01 8.05 -26.22
C ILE A 9 0.56 7.22 -27.36
N GLY A 10 0.31 5.90 -27.31
CA GLY A 10 0.65 4.95 -28.36
C GLY A 10 -0.60 4.30 -28.97
N TYR A 11 -0.43 3.72 -30.14
CA TYR A 11 -1.46 2.96 -30.83
C TYR A 11 -0.84 2.00 -31.84
N ILE A 12 -1.62 1.02 -32.28
CA ILE A 12 -1.32 0.16 -33.43
C ILE A 12 -2.30 0.52 -34.55
N ASP A 13 -1.79 0.75 -35.74
CA ASP A 13 -2.58 1.02 -36.95
C ASP A 13 -2.01 0.29 -38.18
N SER A 14 -2.57 0.60 -39.35
CA SER A 14 -2.19 0.01 -40.64
C SER A 14 -2.41 -1.50 -40.74
N LEU A 15 -3.34 -2.03 -39.93
CA LEU A 15 -3.72 -3.43 -39.95
C LEU A 15 -4.50 -3.77 -41.22
N ASP A 16 -4.16 -4.91 -41.85
CA ASP A 16 -4.80 -5.45 -43.04
C ASP A 16 -4.67 -6.97 -43.01
N PHE A 17 -5.56 -7.61 -42.24
CA PHE A 17 -5.47 -9.04 -41.98
C PHE A 17 -5.84 -9.88 -43.19
N LYS A 18 -5.00 -10.89 -43.45
CA LYS A 18 -5.23 -11.93 -44.43
C LYS A 18 -5.06 -13.28 -43.78
N VAL A 19 -5.85 -14.25 -44.22
CA VAL A 19 -5.71 -15.65 -43.86
C VAL A 19 -5.41 -16.43 -45.15
N ASP A 20 -4.29 -17.13 -45.21
CA ASP A 20 -3.79 -17.85 -46.39
C ASP A 20 -3.79 -16.96 -47.66
N ASP A 21 -3.29 -15.72 -47.52
CA ASP A 21 -3.25 -14.65 -48.51
C ASP A 21 -4.61 -14.06 -48.93
N GLU A 22 -5.74 -14.55 -48.41
CA GLU A 22 -7.07 -14.02 -48.66
C GLU A 22 -7.50 -12.99 -47.62
N MET A 23 -8.19 -11.95 -48.05
CA MET A 23 -8.74 -10.90 -47.13
C MET A 23 -9.83 -11.50 -46.26
N VAL A 24 -9.83 -11.16 -44.99
CA VAL A 24 -10.87 -11.54 -44.02
C VAL A 24 -11.53 -10.31 -43.41
N GLU A 25 -12.80 -10.46 -43.04
CA GLU A 25 -13.50 -9.43 -42.25
C GLU A 25 -12.95 -9.43 -40.81
N TRP A 26 -12.73 -8.25 -40.28
CA TRP A 26 -12.29 -8.09 -38.91
C TRP A 26 -12.82 -6.77 -38.31
N GLU A 27 -13.00 -6.75 -36.97
CA GLU A 27 -13.46 -5.58 -36.24
C GLU A 27 -12.86 -5.49 -34.86
N PHE A 28 -12.72 -4.27 -34.33
CA PHE A 28 -12.36 -4.06 -32.92
C PHE A 28 -13.55 -4.29 -32.00
N ASP A 29 -13.32 -4.84 -30.82
CA ASP A 29 -14.33 -4.88 -29.76
C ASP A 29 -14.74 -3.47 -29.34
N ALA A 30 -16.04 -3.21 -29.30
CA ALA A 30 -16.58 -1.87 -29.00
C ALA A 30 -16.28 -1.39 -27.57
N SER A 31 -16.02 -2.29 -26.65
CA SER A 31 -15.74 -2.01 -25.24
C SER A 31 -14.24 -2.07 -24.93
N HIS A 32 -13.46 -2.80 -25.71
CA HIS A 32 -12.04 -3.08 -25.48
C HIS A 32 -11.25 -2.87 -26.76
N VAL A 33 -10.78 -1.65 -26.97
CA VAL A 33 -10.07 -1.21 -28.18
C VAL A 33 -8.77 -1.95 -28.48
N ASP A 34 -8.27 -2.75 -27.56
CA ASP A 34 -7.09 -3.60 -27.66
C ASP A 34 -7.41 -5.05 -28.05
N ILE A 35 -8.68 -5.35 -28.35
CA ILE A 35 -9.14 -6.65 -28.83
C ILE A 35 -9.74 -6.47 -30.21
N CYS A 36 -9.34 -7.34 -31.17
CA CYS A 36 -10.02 -7.46 -32.45
C CYS A 36 -10.43 -8.90 -32.74
N THR A 37 -11.51 -9.05 -33.50
CA THR A 37 -12.03 -10.35 -33.95
C THR A 37 -11.88 -10.46 -35.43
N LEU A 38 -11.25 -11.57 -35.88
CA LEU A 38 -11.16 -11.95 -37.30
C LEU A 38 -12.22 -13.01 -37.60
N GLN A 39 -13.03 -12.78 -38.62
CA GLN A 39 -14.00 -13.74 -39.10
C GLN A 39 -13.36 -14.62 -40.17
N LEU A 40 -13.01 -15.87 -39.80
CA LEU A 40 -12.44 -16.81 -40.79
C LEU A 40 -13.43 -17.13 -41.91
N ASN A 41 -12.96 -17.21 -43.16
CA ASN A 41 -13.79 -17.58 -44.30
C ASN A 41 -14.31 -19.02 -44.18
N GLU A 42 -13.48 -19.92 -43.66
CA GLU A 42 -13.85 -21.28 -43.30
C GLU A 42 -13.34 -21.64 -41.91
N PRO A 43 -14.05 -22.50 -41.14
CA PRO A 43 -13.58 -22.95 -39.83
C PRO A 43 -12.26 -23.70 -39.91
N LEU A 44 -11.31 -23.43 -39.02
CA LEU A 44 -10.10 -24.23 -38.87
C LEU A 44 -10.44 -25.60 -38.25
N ILE A 45 -10.19 -26.64 -39.02
CA ILE A 45 -10.49 -28.04 -38.63
C ILE A 45 -9.34 -28.56 -37.73
N PRO A 46 -9.65 -29.36 -36.67
CA PRO A 46 -8.63 -29.95 -35.82
C PRO A 46 -7.54 -30.70 -36.58
N GLY A 47 -6.28 -30.32 -36.37
CA GLY A 47 -5.11 -30.88 -37.04
C GLY A 47 -4.67 -30.08 -38.28
N GLU A 48 -5.44 -29.10 -38.72
CA GLU A 48 -5.05 -28.18 -39.80
C GLU A 48 -4.35 -26.94 -39.23
N SER A 49 -3.69 -26.20 -40.14
CA SER A 49 -3.04 -24.91 -39.83
C SER A 49 -3.45 -23.88 -40.88
N LEU A 50 -3.47 -22.64 -40.47
CA LEU A 50 -3.66 -21.49 -41.37
C LEU A 50 -2.58 -20.42 -41.08
N GLU A 51 -2.31 -19.58 -42.09
CA GLU A 51 -1.40 -18.45 -41.98
C GLU A 51 -2.18 -17.14 -41.82
N VAL A 52 -1.94 -16.40 -40.76
CA VAL A 52 -2.49 -15.06 -40.58
C VAL A 52 -1.39 -14.04 -40.81
N SER A 53 -1.57 -13.11 -41.72
CA SER A 53 -0.62 -12.05 -42.02
C SER A 53 -1.28 -10.66 -41.92
N THR A 54 -0.52 -9.67 -41.46
CA THR A 54 -0.93 -8.27 -41.46
C THR A 54 0.28 -7.36 -41.41
N PRO A 55 0.31 -6.27 -42.21
CA PRO A 55 1.18 -5.16 -41.90
C PRO A 55 0.67 -4.47 -40.63
N PHE A 56 1.57 -3.79 -39.92
CA PHE A 56 1.16 -2.93 -38.81
C PHE A 56 2.21 -1.86 -38.55
N ARG A 57 1.76 -0.76 -37.96
CA ARG A 57 2.61 0.32 -37.45
C ARG A 57 2.29 0.56 -35.98
N VAL A 58 3.33 0.66 -35.15
CA VAL A 58 3.21 0.99 -33.71
C VAL A 58 3.74 2.38 -33.47
N LYS A 59 2.90 3.29 -33.00
CA LYS A 59 3.36 4.52 -32.38
C LYS A 59 3.76 4.19 -30.94
N ILE A 60 5.05 4.24 -30.63
CA ILE A 60 5.59 3.93 -29.31
C ILE A 60 5.24 5.08 -28.34
N PRO A 61 4.52 4.81 -27.23
CA PRO A 61 4.16 5.84 -26.27
C PRO A 61 5.34 6.32 -25.44
N SER A 62 5.12 7.36 -24.64
CA SER A 62 6.07 7.75 -23.59
C SER A 62 6.21 6.67 -22.54
N GLY A 63 7.42 6.27 -22.19
CA GLY A 63 7.72 5.30 -21.15
C GLY A 63 7.29 5.71 -19.73
N LYS A 64 6.76 6.92 -19.56
CA LYS A 64 6.14 7.39 -18.32
C LYS A 64 4.72 6.88 -18.15
N ILE A 65 4.07 6.37 -19.21
CA ILE A 65 2.65 6.02 -19.22
C ILE A 65 2.46 4.51 -19.21
N SER A 66 3.31 3.76 -19.91
CA SER A 66 3.16 2.33 -20.14
C SER A 66 4.51 1.60 -20.03
N ARG A 67 4.45 0.28 -20.00
CA ARG A 67 5.61 -0.62 -20.11
C ARG A 67 6.19 -0.60 -21.51
N LEU A 68 5.35 -0.64 -22.56
CA LEU A 68 5.75 -0.24 -23.91
C LEU A 68 6.05 1.24 -23.90
N GLY A 69 7.23 1.66 -24.37
CA GLY A 69 7.53 3.07 -24.37
C GLY A 69 8.95 3.47 -24.76
N HIS A 70 9.17 4.77 -24.79
CA HIS A 70 10.51 5.33 -24.93
C HIS A 70 10.77 6.47 -23.96
N LEU A 71 12.03 6.63 -23.54
CA LEU A 71 12.53 7.80 -22.85
C LEU A 71 13.69 8.41 -23.62
N GLY A 72 13.38 9.46 -24.38
CA GLY A 72 14.32 9.94 -25.38
C GLY A 72 14.59 8.87 -26.43
N GLN A 73 15.83 8.41 -26.53
CA GLN A 73 16.26 7.36 -27.47
C GLN A 73 16.59 6.01 -26.79
N SER A 74 15.99 5.76 -25.65
CA SER A 74 15.94 4.44 -24.99
C SER A 74 14.57 3.84 -25.26
N TYR A 75 14.52 2.63 -25.77
CA TYR A 75 13.30 1.99 -26.24
C TYR A 75 13.04 0.71 -25.49
N GLN A 76 11.76 0.51 -25.11
CA GLN A 76 11.23 -0.69 -24.47
C GLN A 76 10.06 -1.15 -25.33
N ILE A 77 10.27 -2.21 -26.11
CA ILE A 77 9.32 -2.68 -27.11
C ILE A 77 8.68 -3.96 -26.60
N THR A 78 7.53 -3.78 -25.97
CA THR A 78 6.76 -4.83 -25.27
C THR A 78 5.31 -4.73 -25.68
N GLN A 79 4.58 -5.83 -25.75
CA GLN A 79 3.19 -5.90 -26.25
C GLN A 79 2.98 -5.07 -27.52
N TRP A 80 3.86 -5.25 -28.49
CA TRP A 80 4.02 -4.35 -29.65
C TRP A 80 3.45 -4.89 -30.95
N TYR A 81 3.02 -6.13 -30.99
CA TYR A 81 2.52 -6.80 -32.19
C TYR A 81 1.15 -7.44 -31.91
N PRO A 82 0.29 -7.60 -32.94
CA PRO A 82 -0.94 -8.36 -32.81
C PRO A 82 -0.63 -9.85 -32.53
N LYS A 83 -1.23 -10.42 -31.49
CA LYS A 83 -1.07 -11.83 -31.14
C LYS A 83 -2.41 -12.51 -30.91
N PRO A 84 -2.55 -13.83 -31.23
CA PRO A 84 -3.77 -14.55 -30.98
C PRO A 84 -4.04 -14.68 -29.49
N ALA A 85 -5.31 -14.59 -29.11
CA ALA A 85 -5.75 -14.96 -27.77
C ALA A 85 -5.60 -16.48 -27.58
N VAL A 86 -5.42 -16.93 -26.33
CA VAL A 86 -5.40 -18.36 -26.02
C VAL A 86 -6.78 -18.96 -26.23
N TYR A 87 -6.84 -20.11 -26.91
CA TYR A 87 -8.03 -20.93 -27.04
C TYR A 87 -7.85 -22.22 -26.23
N ASP A 88 -8.47 -22.24 -25.03
CA ASP A 88 -8.43 -23.38 -24.12
C ASP A 88 -9.80 -24.13 -24.04
N HIS A 89 -9.94 -25.01 -23.06
CA HIS A 89 -11.17 -25.79 -22.87
C HIS A 89 -12.39 -24.89 -22.48
N ASN A 90 -12.19 -23.63 -22.14
CA ASN A 90 -13.23 -22.61 -21.89
C ASN A 90 -13.55 -21.79 -23.16
N GLY A 91 -12.84 -22.02 -24.26
CA GLY A 91 -12.93 -21.26 -25.50
C GLY A 91 -11.89 -20.14 -25.57
N TRP A 92 -12.21 -19.08 -26.31
CA TRP A 92 -11.33 -17.94 -26.50
C TRP A 92 -11.17 -17.11 -25.22
N ASN A 93 -9.93 -16.80 -24.85
CA ASN A 93 -9.58 -15.94 -23.73
C ASN A 93 -9.15 -14.54 -24.22
N GLY A 94 -10.06 -13.82 -24.87
CA GLY A 94 -9.86 -12.42 -25.28
C GLY A 94 -9.90 -11.50 -24.06
N MET A 95 -8.75 -11.08 -23.58
CA MET A 95 -8.62 -10.30 -22.33
C MET A 95 -8.08 -8.90 -22.61
N PRO A 96 -8.79 -7.83 -22.18
CA PRO A 96 -8.29 -6.47 -22.33
C PRO A 96 -7.11 -6.22 -21.38
N TYR A 97 -6.32 -5.18 -21.66
CA TYR A 97 -5.27 -4.71 -20.77
C TYR A 97 -5.90 -4.07 -19.51
N LEU A 98 -5.62 -4.62 -18.35
CA LEU A 98 -6.19 -4.18 -17.08
C LEU A 98 -5.12 -3.57 -16.15
N ASN A 99 -5.58 -2.94 -15.06
CA ASN A 99 -4.70 -2.38 -14.03
C ASN A 99 -4.06 -3.43 -13.11
N GLN A 100 -4.64 -4.63 -13.03
CA GLN A 100 -4.19 -5.75 -12.20
C GLN A 100 -4.26 -7.04 -13.01
N GLY A 101 -3.32 -7.93 -12.76
CA GLY A 101 -3.12 -9.18 -13.50
C GLY A 101 -2.32 -8.97 -14.76
N GLU A 102 -1.40 -9.88 -15.00
CA GLU A 102 -0.49 -9.82 -16.13
C GLU A 102 -1.14 -10.44 -17.38
N PHE A 103 -0.53 -11.39 -18.06
CA PHE A 103 -0.97 -11.84 -19.37
C PHE A 103 -1.38 -13.31 -19.38
N TYR A 104 -1.97 -13.72 -20.50
CA TYR A 104 -2.23 -15.11 -20.82
C TYR A 104 -2.06 -15.25 -22.33
N SER A 105 -1.04 -16.00 -22.75
CA SER A 105 -0.64 -16.10 -24.15
C SER A 105 -0.22 -17.52 -24.49
N GLU A 106 -0.42 -17.93 -25.75
CA GLU A 106 -0.11 -19.29 -26.22
C GLU A 106 1.38 -19.45 -26.53
N PHE A 107 1.92 -20.62 -26.27
CA PHE A 107 3.30 -20.96 -26.64
C PHE A 107 3.48 -21.09 -28.16
N GLY A 108 4.63 -20.60 -28.63
CA GLY A 108 4.98 -20.63 -30.06
C GLY A 108 6.48 -20.55 -30.30
N SER A 109 6.84 -20.56 -31.56
CA SER A 109 8.19 -20.27 -32.06
C SER A 109 8.22 -18.87 -32.65
N PHE A 110 9.22 -18.10 -32.27
CA PHE A 110 9.43 -16.74 -32.75
C PHE A 110 10.70 -16.68 -33.61
N ASP A 111 10.62 -16.00 -34.75
CA ASP A 111 11.73 -15.64 -35.61
C ASP A 111 11.60 -14.15 -35.95
N VAL A 112 12.37 -13.33 -35.25
CA VAL A 112 12.21 -11.87 -35.28
C VAL A 112 13.47 -11.21 -35.83
N THR A 113 13.27 -10.39 -36.85
CA THR A 113 14.34 -9.57 -37.45
C THR A 113 14.17 -8.10 -37.08
N ILE A 114 15.17 -7.53 -36.40
CA ILE A 114 15.19 -6.15 -35.94
C ILE A 114 16.22 -5.35 -36.76
N LYS A 115 15.77 -4.28 -37.39
CA LYS A 115 16.64 -3.35 -38.17
C LYS A 115 16.68 -2.00 -37.48
N LEU A 116 17.87 -1.55 -37.08
CA LEU A 116 18.07 -0.31 -36.31
C LEU A 116 19.47 0.27 -36.57
N PRO A 117 19.75 1.57 -36.19
CA PRO A 117 21.07 2.15 -36.31
C PRO A 117 22.14 1.30 -35.62
N SER A 118 23.30 1.13 -36.21
CA SER A 118 24.32 0.14 -35.83
C SER A 118 24.88 0.33 -34.43
N ASN A 119 24.80 1.53 -33.83
CA ASN A 119 25.33 1.83 -32.51
C ASN A 119 24.38 1.51 -31.33
N TYR A 120 23.16 1.00 -31.57
CA TYR A 120 22.27 0.49 -30.53
C TYR A 120 22.76 -0.88 -30.03
N LYS A 121 22.61 -1.14 -28.73
CA LYS A 121 22.72 -2.46 -28.10
C LYS A 121 21.33 -2.93 -27.79
N VAL A 122 21.08 -4.22 -28.05
CA VAL A 122 19.74 -4.83 -27.95
C VAL A 122 19.79 -6.03 -27.01
N GLY A 123 18.92 -6.03 -25.99
CA GLY A 123 18.55 -7.20 -25.22
C GLY A 123 17.14 -7.64 -25.63
N ALA A 124 16.94 -8.91 -25.98
CA ALA A 124 15.69 -9.38 -26.53
C ALA A 124 15.38 -10.82 -26.07
N THR A 125 14.12 -11.21 -26.24
CA THR A 125 13.68 -12.59 -26.22
C THR A 125 14.40 -13.36 -27.31
N GLY A 126 14.87 -14.56 -27.01
CA GLY A 126 15.44 -15.48 -27.97
C GLY A 126 16.94 -15.37 -28.20
N ASP A 127 17.48 -16.41 -28.82
CA ASP A 127 18.91 -16.52 -29.15
C ASP A 127 19.23 -15.68 -30.38
N ILE A 128 20.21 -14.76 -30.22
CA ILE A 128 20.73 -13.96 -31.33
C ILE A 128 21.50 -14.82 -32.31
N GLN A 129 21.22 -14.65 -33.62
CA GLN A 129 21.78 -15.47 -34.70
C GLN A 129 23.01 -14.79 -35.36
N ASN A 130 23.35 -13.56 -35.01
CA ASN A 130 24.45 -12.80 -35.61
C ASN A 130 25.73 -13.00 -34.79
N GLU A 131 26.65 -13.81 -35.27
CA GLU A 131 27.92 -14.13 -34.57
C GLU A 131 28.81 -12.90 -34.34
N ASP A 132 28.80 -11.95 -35.27
CA ASP A 132 29.54 -10.68 -35.19
C ASP A 132 29.00 -9.80 -34.07
N GLU A 133 27.66 -9.76 -33.86
CA GLU A 133 27.06 -9.02 -32.75
C GLU A 133 27.36 -9.70 -31.39
N ILE A 134 27.32 -11.03 -31.31
CA ILE A 134 27.69 -11.79 -30.10
C ILE A 134 29.14 -11.47 -29.70
N ALA A 135 30.06 -11.46 -30.68
CA ALA A 135 31.47 -11.11 -30.45
C ALA A 135 31.63 -9.68 -29.95
N SER A 136 30.89 -8.72 -30.57
CA SER A 136 30.91 -7.30 -30.18
C SER A 136 30.35 -7.09 -28.77
N LEU A 137 29.24 -7.75 -28.41
CA LEU A 137 28.66 -7.69 -27.05
C LEU A 137 29.57 -8.32 -26.01
N THR A 138 30.28 -9.41 -26.35
CA THR A 138 31.23 -10.06 -25.45
C THR A 138 32.45 -9.16 -25.18
N GLU A 139 32.99 -8.52 -26.22
CA GLU A 139 34.09 -7.53 -26.06
C GLU A 139 33.63 -6.33 -25.21
N LEU A 140 32.40 -5.86 -25.43
CA LEU A 140 31.82 -4.80 -24.61
C LEU A 140 31.64 -5.23 -23.15
N ALA A 141 31.28 -6.49 -22.89
CA ALA A 141 31.15 -7.02 -21.52
C ALA A 141 32.50 -7.01 -20.79
N ASP A 142 33.60 -7.48 -21.46
CA ASP A 142 34.94 -7.43 -20.92
C ASP A 142 35.40 -5.98 -20.62
N SER A 143 35.13 -5.08 -21.57
CA SER A 143 35.41 -3.66 -21.38
C SER A 143 34.64 -3.04 -20.22
N THR A 144 33.35 -3.43 -20.07
CA THR A 144 32.48 -2.97 -18.97
C THR A 144 32.98 -3.47 -17.63
N LEU A 145 33.36 -4.75 -17.52
CA LEU A 145 33.91 -5.30 -16.29
C LEU A 145 35.18 -4.57 -15.84
N ASN A 146 36.11 -4.32 -16.79
CA ASN A 146 37.31 -3.55 -16.54
C ASN A 146 36.99 -2.08 -16.12
N TRP A 147 35.94 -1.52 -16.66
CA TRP A 147 35.48 -0.19 -16.27
C TRP A 147 34.90 -0.20 -14.86
N ILE A 148 34.10 -1.20 -14.47
CA ILE A 148 33.53 -1.36 -13.12
C ILE A 148 34.69 -1.44 -12.09
N HIS A 149 35.68 -2.30 -12.29
CA HIS A 149 36.82 -2.42 -11.36
C HIS A 149 37.51 -1.07 -11.14
N ARG A 150 37.73 -0.28 -12.20
CA ARG A 150 38.29 1.07 -12.04
C ARG A 150 37.39 2.04 -11.27
N MET A 151 36.07 1.89 -11.38
CA MET A 151 35.11 2.72 -10.64
C MET A 151 35.11 2.38 -9.15
N GLU A 152 35.12 1.10 -8.81
CA GLU A 152 35.22 0.61 -7.44
C GLU A 152 36.47 1.12 -6.75
N ASP A 153 37.63 1.00 -7.40
CA ASP A 153 38.93 1.49 -6.87
C ASP A 153 38.94 3.00 -6.65
N SER A 154 38.26 3.77 -7.48
CA SER A 154 38.26 5.24 -7.44
C SER A 154 37.17 5.87 -6.60
N ALA A 155 36.11 5.10 -6.24
CA ALA A 155 34.88 5.57 -5.59
C ALA A 155 34.15 6.74 -6.33
N ARG A 156 34.34 6.85 -7.65
CA ARG A 156 33.85 7.98 -8.50
C ARG A 156 32.55 7.67 -9.26
N TRP A 157 31.69 6.83 -8.73
CA TRP A 157 30.42 6.51 -9.38
C TRP A 157 29.57 7.74 -9.72
N SER A 158 29.63 8.79 -8.88
CA SER A 158 28.88 10.04 -9.08
C SER A 158 29.26 10.82 -10.34
N ASP A 159 30.55 10.75 -10.76
CA ASP A 159 31.05 11.55 -11.86
C ASP A 159 30.47 11.12 -13.22
N TYR A 160 29.92 9.91 -13.29
CA TYR A 160 29.36 9.34 -14.52
C TYR A 160 27.83 9.35 -14.57
N ALA A 161 27.15 9.52 -13.43
CA ALA A 161 25.70 9.57 -13.36
C ALA A 161 25.11 10.83 -14.03
N GLU A 162 25.88 11.90 -14.12
CA GLU A 162 25.39 13.19 -14.63
C GLU A 162 25.45 13.33 -16.17
N ASN A 163 26.29 12.57 -16.86
CA ASN A 163 26.46 12.71 -18.30
C ASN A 163 25.78 11.62 -19.13
N MET A 164 24.44 11.60 -19.07
CA MET A 164 23.59 10.60 -19.73
C MET A 164 23.04 11.08 -21.08
N LYS A 165 23.78 11.90 -21.81
CA LYS A 165 23.39 12.32 -23.16
C LYS A 165 23.41 11.12 -24.12
N PHE A 166 22.40 11.07 -25.00
CA PHE A 166 22.40 10.10 -26.08
C PHE A 166 23.45 10.46 -27.12
N PRO A 167 24.32 9.51 -27.53
CA PRO A 167 25.11 9.68 -28.74
C PRO A 167 24.21 9.87 -29.95
N GLU A 168 24.73 10.50 -31.00
CA GLU A 168 24.03 10.55 -32.28
C GLU A 168 23.80 9.12 -32.80
N SER A 169 22.68 8.93 -33.51
CA SER A 169 22.41 7.64 -34.15
C SER A 169 23.38 7.45 -35.32
N SER A 170 23.93 6.24 -35.48
CA SER A 170 24.74 5.90 -36.63
C SER A 170 23.95 6.07 -37.91
N GLU A 171 24.60 6.55 -38.97
CA GLU A 171 24.05 6.57 -40.33
C GLU A 171 23.94 5.15 -40.90
N GLU A 172 24.84 4.27 -40.48
CA GLU A 172 24.82 2.85 -40.82
C GLU A 172 23.75 2.10 -40.01
N TRP A 173 23.13 1.14 -40.63
CA TRP A 173 22.11 0.29 -40.02
C TRP A 173 22.62 -1.13 -39.91
N LYS A 174 22.23 -1.82 -38.84
CA LYS A 174 22.42 -3.26 -38.66
C LYS A 174 21.10 -4.00 -38.64
N THR A 175 21.14 -5.26 -38.99
CA THR A 175 20.01 -6.19 -38.92
C THR A 175 20.37 -7.33 -37.98
N LEU A 176 19.56 -7.52 -36.96
CA LEU A 176 19.72 -8.55 -35.97
C LEU A 176 18.56 -9.55 -36.10
N ARG A 177 18.86 -10.85 -36.05
CA ARG A 177 17.85 -11.91 -36.05
C ARG A 177 17.91 -12.68 -34.75
N TYR A 178 16.75 -12.86 -34.12
CA TYR A 178 16.56 -13.63 -32.89
C TYR A 178 15.59 -14.76 -33.16
N THR A 179 15.85 -15.96 -32.63
CA THR A 179 14.94 -17.10 -32.73
C THR A 179 14.73 -17.72 -31.36
N GLN A 180 13.51 -18.13 -31.05
CA GLN A 180 13.17 -18.82 -29.82
C GLN A 180 11.95 -19.72 -30.00
N ASP A 181 12.09 -20.96 -29.53
CA ASP A 181 10.98 -21.92 -29.44
C ASP A 181 10.41 -21.96 -28.03
N ASN A 182 9.14 -22.34 -27.91
CA ASN A 182 8.43 -22.58 -26.66
C ASN A 182 8.38 -21.35 -25.73
N VAL A 183 8.11 -20.18 -26.29
CA VAL A 183 7.82 -18.95 -25.54
C VAL A 183 6.47 -18.39 -25.96
N HIS A 184 5.85 -17.61 -25.08
CA HIS A 184 4.49 -17.09 -25.27
C HIS A 184 4.42 -15.59 -25.64
N ASP A 185 5.54 -14.90 -25.64
CA ASP A 185 5.65 -13.49 -26.02
C ASP A 185 7.06 -13.15 -26.50
N TYR A 186 7.18 -11.97 -27.10
CA TYR A 186 8.45 -11.47 -27.60
C TYR A 186 8.63 -9.99 -27.23
N ALA A 187 9.68 -9.67 -26.50
CA ALA A 187 10.04 -8.32 -26.13
C ALA A 187 11.50 -8.00 -26.47
N TRP A 188 11.80 -6.72 -26.70
CA TRP A 188 13.16 -6.26 -26.92
C TRP A 188 13.37 -4.84 -26.42
N PHE A 189 14.61 -4.55 -26.02
CA PHE A 189 15.04 -3.31 -25.40
C PHE A 189 16.28 -2.81 -26.11
N ALA A 190 16.35 -1.50 -26.40
CA ALA A 190 17.42 -0.92 -27.17
C ALA A 190 17.86 0.43 -26.60
N ASP A 191 19.15 0.58 -26.30
CA ASP A 191 19.76 1.86 -25.91
C ASP A 191 21.21 1.93 -26.41
N LYS A 192 21.61 3.08 -26.89
CA LYS A 192 22.99 3.34 -27.37
C LYS A 192 24.01 3.44 -26.21
N ARG A 193 23.54 3.65 -24.99
CA ARG A 193 24.36 3.89 -23.79
C ARG A 193 24.53 2.65 -22.94
N TYR A 194 23.91 1.52 -23.29
CA TYR A 194 24.04 0.29 -22.50
C TYR A 194 25.49 -0.12 -22.32
N LYS A 195 25.84 -0.37 -21.07
CA LYS A 195 26.93 -1.21 -20.61
C LYS A 195 26.41 -2.63 -20.55
N VAL A 196 27.25 -3.60 -20.84
CA VAL A 196 26.85 -5.00 -20.87
C VAL A 196 27.78 -5.80 -19.96
N LEU A 197 27.24 -6.76 -19.25
CA LEU A 197 28.00 -7.81 -18.58
C LEU A 197 27.52 -9.18 -19.06
N LYS A 198 28.41 -10.14 -19.07
CA LYS A 198 28.14 -11.54 -19.42
C LYS A 198 28.67 -12.47 -18.35
N GLY A 199 27.96 -13.56 -18.10
CA GLY A 199 28.36 -14.68 -17.26
C GLY A 199 27.77 -15.98 -17.80
N GLU A 200 28.04 -17.08 -17.11
CA GLU A 200 27.55 -18.42 -17.43
C GLU A 200 27.06 -19.09 -16.16
N VAL A 201 25.99 -19.87 -16.25
CA VAL A 201 25.44 -20.68 -15.17
C VAL A 201 25.36 -22.13 -15.65
N GLU A 202 25.86 -23.05 -14.86
CA GLU A 202 25.66 -24.48 -15.07
C GLU A 202 24.43 -24.94 -14.27
N THR A 203 23.45 -25.52 -14.96
CA THR A 203 22.23 -26.01 -14.33
C THR A 203 22.50 -27.23 -13.44
N PRO A 204 21.81 -27.37 -12.28
CA PRO A 204 22.20 -28.35 -11.27
C PRO A 204 21.94 -29.82 -11.63
N TYR A 205 21.06 -30.12 -12.58
CA TYR A 205 20.69 -31.50 -12.90
C TYR A 205 21.25 -31.97 -14.26
N SER A 206 21.03 -31.21 -15.33
CA SER A 206 21.52 -31.56 -16.67
C SER A 206 22.99 -31.17 -16.88
N GLY A 207 23.50 -30.19 -16.18
CA GLY A 207 24.82 -29.59 -16.42
C GLY A 207 24.87 -28.72 -17.66
N ASP A 208 23.69 -28.33 -18.20
CA ASP A 208 23.63 -27.42 -19.34
C ASP A 208 24.09 -26.02 -18.96
N LYS A 209 24.76 -25.36 -19.91
CA LYS A 209 25.28 -24.01 -19.72
C LYS A 209 24.27 -22.98 -20.23
N VAL A 210 23.97 -22.03 -19.38
CA VAL A 210 23.08 -20.91 -19.67
C VAL A 210 23.88 -19.61 -19.64
N ASP A 211 23.91 -18.89 -20.75
CA ASP A 211 24.52 -17.55 -20.80
C ASP A 211 23.61 -16.55 -20.05
N VAL A 212 24.19 -15.81 -19.13
CA VAL A 212 23.48 -14.74 -18.43
C VAL A 212 24.01 -13.36 -18.83
N TRP A 213 23.10 -12.46 -19.19
CA TRP A 213 23.45 -11.13 -19.67
C TRP A 213 22.76 -10.05 -18.84
N THR A 214 23.46 -8.92 -18.66
CA THR A 214 22.83 -7.72 -18.10
C THR A 214 23.16 -6.50 -18.93
N PHE A 215 22.15 -5.68 -19.21
CA PHE A 215 22.23 -4.44 -19.97
C PHE A 215 21.79 -3.29 -19.06
N PHE A 216 22.65 -2.33 -18.82
CA PHE A 216 22.35 -1.23 -17.91
C PHE A 216 23.04 0.07 -18.33
N THR A 217 22.52 1.19 -17.84
CA THR A 217 23.11 2.49 -18.11
C THR A 217 24.16 2.85 -17.06
N ALA A 218 25.12 3.71 -17.41
CA ALA A 218 26.12 4.19 -16.48
C ALA A 218 25.54 4.85 -15.22
N ARG A 219 24.32 5.36 -15.31
CA ARG A 219 23.58 5.94 -14.19
C ARG A 219 23.35 4.97 -13.04
N ASN A 220 23.02 3.74 -13.36
CA ASN A 220 22.66 2.69 -12.39
C ASN A 220 23.80 1.69 -12.16
N ALA A 221 24.97 1.96 -12.73
CA ALA A 221 26.10 1.02 -12.76
C ALA A 221 26.60 0.58 -11.38
N LYS A 222 26.48 1.42 -10.37
CA LYS A 222 26.86 1.07 -9.00
C LYS A 222 26.05 -0.09 -8.44
N GLU A 223 24.74 -0.05 -8.63
CA GLU A 223 23.81 -1.09 -8.21
C GLU A 223 23.96 -2.34 -9.09
N TRP A 224 24.20 -2.15 -10.40
CA TRP A 224 24.31 -3.21 -11.40
C TRP A 224 25.70 -3.87 -11.48
N ALA A 225 26.71 -3.37 -10.77
CA ALA A 225 28.09 -3.90 -10.83
C ALA A 225 28.18 -5.40 -10.51
N ARG A 226 27.26 -5.93 -9.67
CA ARG A 226 27.18 -7.34 -9.30
C ARG A 226 25.98 -8.06 -9.96
N SER A 227 25.37 -7.50 -10.97
CA SER A 227 24.13 -8.05 -11.56
C SER A 227 24.31 -9.45 -12.15
N ILE A 228 25.49 -9.81 -12.62
CA ILE A 228 25.79 -11.19 -13.10
C ILE A 228 25.71 -12.22 -11.96
N GLU A 229 26.18 -11.87 -10.75
CA GLU A 229 26.00 -12.74 -9.58
C GLU A 229 24.51 -12.95 -9.28
N TYR A 230 23.69 -11.89 -9.38
CA TYR A 230 22.25 -11.97 -9.13
C TYR A 230 21.54 -12.82 -10.20
N MET A 231 21.92 -12.67 -11.47
CA MET A 231 21.43 -13.50 -12.56
C MET A 231 21.83 -14.97 -12.39
N HIS A 232 23.09 -15.22 -12.04
CA HIS A 232 23.59 -16.57 -11.75
C HIS A 232 22.76 -17.22 -10.65
N ASP A 233 22.60 -16.54 -9.53
CA ASP A 233 21.86 -17.08 -8.40
C ASP A 233 20.38 -17.33 -8.75
N ALA A 234 19.76 -16.43 -9.51
CA ALA A 234 18.38 -16.59 -9.92
C ALA A 234 18.21 -17.85 -10.77
N VAL A 235 18.99 -18.01 -11.84
CA VAL A 235 18.90 -19.19 -12.71
C VAL A 235 19.26 -20.48 -11.94
N TYR A 236 20.31 -20.45 -11.11
CA TYR A 236 20.75 -21.61 -10.35
C TYR A 236 19.74 -22.07 -9.30
N TYR A 237 19.25 -21.17 -8.43
CA TYR A 237 18.35 -21.56 -7.34
C TYR A 237 16.96 -21.92 -7.82
N TYR A 238 16.43 -21.25 -8.85
CA TYR A 238 15.16 -21.67 -9.45
C TYR A 238 15.28 -23.02 -10.16
N SER A 239 16.39 -23.27 -10.87
CA SER A 239 16.68 -24.60 -11.44
C SER A 239 16.75 -25.67 -10.36
N LEU A 240 17.47 -25.41 -9.27
CA LEU A 240 17.64 -26.36 -8.15
C LEU A 240 16.31 -26.74 -7.50
N TRP A 241 15.41 -25.79 -7.32
CA TRP A 241 14.16 -26.04 -6.59
C TRP A 241 12.99 -26.48 -7.46
N ASN A 242 12.95 -26.06 -8.71
CA ASN A 242 11.77 -26.24 -9.56
C ASN A 242 12.06 -27.09 -10.82
N GLY A 243 13.29 -27.24 -11.26
CA GLY A 243 13.69 -27.95 -12.49
C GLY A 243 14.56 -27.07 -13.37
N ASP A 244 15.44 -27.66 -14.16
CA ASP A 244 16.46 -26.95 -14.93
C ASP A 244 15.85 -25.96 -15.93
N TYR A 245 16.50 -24.77 -16.03
CA TYR A 245 16.19 -23.77 -17.02
C TYR A 245 16.41 -24.31 -18.44
N PRO A 246 15.41 -24.32 -19.32
CA PRO A 246 15.51 -25.02 -20.59
C PRO A 246 16.07 -24.19 -21.75
N TYR A 247 16.29 -22.90 -21.56
CA TYR A 247 16.76 -22.01 -22.62
C TYR A 247 18.25 -21.75 -22.50
N LYS A 248 18.88 -21.27 -23.60
CA LYS A 248 20.34 -21.07 -23.66
C LYS A 248 20.79 -19.76 -22.99
N HIS A 249 19.89 -18.81 -22.78
CA HIS A 249 20.25 -17.55 -22.13
C HIS A 249 19.13 -17.00 -21.24
N ALA A 250 19.52 -16.10 -20.32
CA ALA A 250 18.65 -15.25 -19.55
C ALA A 250 19.24 -13.83 -19.48
N THR A 251 18.42 -12.82 -19.69
CA THR A 251 18.87 -11.44 -19.79
C THR A 251 18.08 -10.53 -18.83
N ALA A 252 18.75 -9.63 -18.10
CA ALA A 252 18.13 -8.55 -17.36
C ALA A 252 18.52 -7.18 -17.94
N VAL A 253 17.55 -6.29 -18.11
CA VAL A 253 17.72 -4.98 -18.73
C VAL A 253 17.30 -3.87 -17.75
N ASP A 254 18.18 -2.88 -17.56
CA ASP A 254 17.86 -1.63 -16.86
C ASP A 254 16.90 -0.80 -17.70
N GLY A 255 15.68 -0.64 -17.24
CA GLY A 255 14.63 0.08 -17.94
C GLY A 255 13.83 1.03 -17.06
N THR A 256 12.98 1.81 -17.67
CA THR A 256 12.03 2.66 -16.96
C THR A 256 10.64 2.06 -17.04
N ILE A 257 10.12 1.65 -15.89
CA ILE A 257 8.78 1.08 -15.79
C ILE A 257 7.89 2.04 -15.03
N SER A 258 6.79 2.46 -15.63
CA SER A 258 5.83 3.38 -15.01
C SER A 258 5.18 2.80 -13.76
N ALA A 259 5.04 1.47 -13.69
CA ALA A 259 4.47 0.74 -12.56
C ALA A 259 5.48 0.48 -11.41
N GLY A 260 6.81 0.64 -11.66
CA GLY A 260 7.86 0.25 -10.71
C GLY A 260 8.09 -1.27 -10.67
N GLY A 261 9.12 -1.72 -9.92
CA GLY A 261 9.49 -3.14 -9.86
C GLY A 261 10.20 -3.62 -11.11
N GLY A 262 9.71 -4.66 -11.72
CA GLY A 262 10.20 -5.24 -12.97
C GLY A 262 9.06 -5.66 -13.88
N MET A 263 9.42 -6.41 -14.93
CA MET A 263 8.49 -7.10 -15.82
C MET A 263 9.17 -8.26 -16.52
N GLU A 264 8.49 -9.38 -16.48
CA GLU A 264 8.94 -10.71 -16.87
C GLU A 264 8.60 -11.05 -18.33
N TYR A 265 9.43 -10.68 -19.28
CA TYR A 265 9.29 -11.20 -20.64
C TYR A 265 10.14 -12.46 -20.81
N PRO A 266 9.73 -13.41 -21.67
CA PRO A 266 10.49 -14.66 -21.87
C PRO A 266 11.95 -14.38 -22.24
N ASN A 267 12.89 -14.96 -21.49
CA ASN A 267 14.35 -14.82 -21.58
C ASN A 267 14.91 -13.41 -21.34
N VAL A 268 14.09 -12.37 -21.32
CA VAL A 268 14.54 -10.99 -21.11
C VAL A 268 13.62 -10.28 -20.12
N THR A 269 14.11 -9.94 -18.96
CA THR A 269 13.35 -9.20 -17.95
C THR A 269 13.81 -7.75 -17.88
N VAL A 270 12.88 -6.82 -17.72
CA VAL A 270 13.21 -5.41 -17.53
C VAL A 270 13.06 -5.02 -16.06
N ILE A 271 14.07 -4.36 -15.53
CA ILE A 271 14.15 -3.98 -14.13
C ILE A 271 14.04 -2.46 -14.00
N GLY A 272 13.10 -1.99 -13.19
CA GLY A 272 12.96 -0.58 -12.86
C GLY A 272 14.02 -0.07 -11.88
N ASN A 273 13.98 1.23 -11.60
CA ASN A 273 14.93 1.82 -10.66
C ASN A 273 14.76 1.24 -9.24
N THR A 274 15.83 0.74 -8.68
CA THR A 274 15.91 0.24 -7.30
C THR A 274 16.70 1.22 -6.40
N ASN A 275 16.46 1.14 -5.09
CA ASN A 275 17.09 2.07 -4.14
C ASN A 275 18.51 1.64 -3.70
N ASP A 276 18.83 0.36 -3.86
CA ASP A 276 20.13 -0.22 -3.48
C ASP A 276 20.35 -1.58 -4.18
N ALA A 277 21.54 -2.13 -4.01
CA ALA A 277 21.94 -3.39 -4.62
C ALA A 277 21.10 -4.60 -4.19
N LEU A 278 20.66 -4.66 -2.92
CA LEU A 278 19.78 -5.74 -2.44
C LEU A 278 18.37 -5.63 -3.05
N GLY A 279 17.87 -4.42 -3.23
CA GLY A 279 16.63 -4.19 -3.96
C GLY A 279 16.73 -4.66 -5.40
N LEU A 280 17.86 -4.37 -6.09
CA LEU A 280 18.11 -4.85 -7.44
C LEU A 280 18.18 -6.38 -7.49
N GLU A 281 18.94 -6.99 -6.59
CA GLU A 281 19.05 -8.45 -6.49
C GLU A 281 17.71 -9.13 -6.27
N THR A 282 16.88 -8.56 -5.38
CA THR A 282 15.54 -9.10 -5.08
C THR A 282 14.64 -9.02 -6.31
N VAL A 283 14.64 -7.89 -7.02
CA VAL A 283 13.82 -7.73 -8.24
C VAL A 283 14.35 -8.63 -9.37
N ILE A 284 15.66 -8.73 -9.59
CA ILE A 284 16.22 -9.68 -10.59
C ILE A 284 15.80 -11.12 -10.25
N MET A 285 15.90 -11.52 -8.97
CA MET A 285 15.50 -12.84 -8.52
C MET A 285 14.01 -13.11 -8.78
N HIS A 286 13.16 -12.11 -8.58
CA HIS A 286 11.73 -12.17 -8.83
C HIS A 286 11.44 -12.29 -10.33
N GLU A 287 11.92 -11.35 -11.13
CA GLU A 287 11.60 -11.29 -12.56
C GLU A 287 12.21 -12.44 -13.38
N VAL A 288 13.40 -12.90 -13.02
CA VAL A 288 13.98 -14.11 -13.63
C VAL A 288 13.18 -15.35 -13.25
N GLY A 289 12.66 -15.40 -12.02
CA GLY A 289 11.85 -16.49 -11.52
C GLY A 289 10.56 -16.73 -12.31
N HIS A 290 9.98 -15.67 -12.88
CA HIS A 290 8.85 -15.76 -13.77
C HIS A 290 9.13 -16.50 -15.07
N ASN A 291 10.38 -16.77 -15.45
CA ASN A 291 10.64 -17.72 -16.53
C ASN A 291 10.14 -19.13 -16.20
N TRP A 292 10.07 -19.54 -14.91
CA TRP A 292 9.43 -20.77 -14.48
C TRP A 292 7.94 -20.61 -14.33
N PHE A 293 7.50 -19.61 -13.57
CA PHE A 293 6.10 -19.33 -13.29
C PHE A 293 5.60 -18.29 -14.26
N TYR A 294 4.61 -18.62 -15.06
CA TYR A 294 4.13 -17.98 -16.27
C TYR A 294 4.98 -18.27 -17.51
N GLY A 295 6.29 -18.07 -17.50
CA GLY A 295 7.14 -18.23 -18.69
C GLY A 295 7.14 -19.65 -19.27
N ILE A 296 7.33 -20.68 -18.42
CA ILE A 296 7.35 -22.10 -18.80
C ILE A 296 6.10 -22.81 -18.34
N LEU A 297 5.64 -22.54 -17.11
CA LEU A 297 4.36 -22.99 -16.56
C LEU A 297 3.31 -21.92 -16.87
N GLY A 298 2.79 -21.90 -18.11
CA GLY A 298 1.98 -20.82 -18.69
C GLY A 298 0.55 -20.73 -18.11
N SER A 299 0.42 -20.65 -16.78
CA SER A 299 -0.88 -20.50 -16.13
C SER A 299 -1.59 -19.22 -16.54
N ASN A 300 -2.93 -19.21 -16.48
CA ASN A 300 -3.72 -18.02 -16.76
C ASN A 300 -3.60 -17.02 -15.60
N GLU A 301 -2.74 -16.01 -15.73
CA GLU A 301 -2.48 -15.03 -14.67
C GLU A 301 -3.67 -14.14 -14.37
N ARG A 302 -4.54 -13.93 -15.33
CA ARG A 302 -5.79 -13.18 -15.12
C ARG A 302 -6.74 -13.93 -14.20
N ARG A 303 -6.75 -15.26 -14.28
CA ARG A 303 -7.68 -16.11 -13.51
C ARG A 303 -7.04 -16.66 -12.24
N TYR A 304 -5.76 -16.99 -12.27
CA TYR A 304 -5.04 -17.71 -11.22
C TYR A 304 -3.70 -17.04 -10.86
N THR A 305 -3.71 -15.72 -10.65
CA THR A 305 -2.53 -14.89 -10.39
C THR A 305 -1.57 -15.48 -9.33
N TRP A 306 -2.09 -16.20 -8.35
CA TRP A 306 -1.28 -16.77 -7.28
C TRP A 306 -0.41 -17.97 -7.75
N LEU A 307 -0.73 -18.63 -8.85
CA LEU A 307 0.11 -19.69 -9.44
C LEU A 307 1.40 -19.14 -10.03
N ASP A 308 1.33 -17.93 -10.52
CA ASP A 308 2.46 -17.16 -11.00
C ASP A 308 3.12 -16.37 -9.87
N GLU A 309 2.63 -15.21 -9.54
CA GLU A 309 3.17 -14.26 -8.57
C GLU A 309 3.37 -14.86 -7.17
N GLY A 310 2.46 -15.76 -6.78
CA GLY A 310 2.49 -16.37 -5.46
C GLY A 310 3.58 -17.41 -5.30
N LEU A 311 3.74 -18.32 -6.27
CA LEU A 311 4.81 -19.34 -6.27
C LEU A 311 6.17 -18.68 -6.49
N ASN A 312 6.21 -17.67 -7.33
CA ASN A 312 7.42 -16.87 -7.54
C ASN A 312 7.85 -16.15 -6.25
N SER A 313 6.94 -15.45 -5.55
CA SER A 313 7.22 -14.81 -4.27
C SER A 313 7.64 -15.81 -3.17
N TYR A 314 7.15 -17.04 -3.18
CA TYR A 314 7.61 -18.10 -2.29
C TYR A 314 9.09 -18.43 -2.55
N ASN A 315 9.50 -18.58 -3.80
CA ASN A 315 10.88 -18.86 -4.17
C ASN A 315 11.80 -17.67 -3.84
N GLU A 316 11.37 -16.44 -4.10
CA GLU A 316 12.09 -15.23 -3.67
C GLU A 316 12.30 -15.21 -2.15
N GLN A 317 11.23 -15.46 -1.35
CA GLN A 317 11.35 -15.55 0.11
C GLN A 317 12.33 -16.65 0.54
N ARG A 318 12.31 -17.79 -0.13
CA ARG A 318 13.21 -18.93 0.12
C ARG A 318 14.66 -18.53 -0.17
N TYR A 319 14.92 -17.86 -1.30
CA TYR A 319 16.23 -17.34 -1.68
C TYR A 319 16.78 -16.36 -0.64
N LEU A 320 16.02 -15.34 -0.30
CA LEU A 320 16.40 -14.35 0.71
C LEU A 320 16.70 -15.00 2.08
N SER A 321 15.95 -16.06 2.42
CA SER A 321 16.17 -16.81 3.66
C SER A 321 17.44 -17.68 3.60
N THR A 322 17.81 -18.15 2.42
CA THR A 322 18.98 -19.03 2.19
C THR A 322 20.26 -18.21 2.13
N LYS A 323 20.30 -17.17 1.31
CA LYS A 323 21.49 -16.34 1.13
C LYS A 323 21.72 -15.35 2.28
N TYR A 324 20.60 -14.81 2.86
CA TYR A 324 20.64 -13.76 3.87
C TYR A 324 19.88 -14.10 5.16
N PRO A 325 20.19 -15.21 5.85
CA PRO A 325 19.39 -15.70 6.99
C PRO A 325 19.33 -14.70 8.16
N GLU A 326 20.37 -13.90 8.37
CA GLU A 326 20.48 -12.93 9.46
C GLU A 326 20.17 -11.48 9.04
N ARG A 327 19.97 -11.24 7.75
CA ARG A 327 19.70 -9.89 7.21
C ARG A 327 18.44 -9.30 7.79
N LYS A 328 18.55 -8.08 8.33
CA LYS A 328 17.41 -7.35 8.89
C LYS A 328 16.63 -6.60 7.82
N LEU A 329 15.29 -6.52 8.01
CA LEU A 329 14.37 -5.93 7.04
C LEU A 329 14.66 -4.45 6.73
N LEU A 330 15.02 -3.67 7.75
CA LEU A 330 15.20 -2.21 7.63
C LEU A 330 16.62 -1.75 8.07
N SER A 331 17.59 -2.64 8.10
CA SER A 331 18.97 -2.31 8.50
C SER A 331 19.95 -2.76 7.43
N LYS A 332 20.85 -1.87 7.01
CA LYS A 332 21.77 -2.18 5.91
C LYS A 332 22.81 -3.25 6.28
N GLU A 333 23.30 -3.27 7.54
CA GLU A 333 24.25 -4.29 8.01
C GLU A 333 24.02 -4.60 9.49
N GLU A 334 24.79 -4.08 10.42
CA GLU A 334 24.49 -4.23 11.85
C GLU A 334 23.45 -3.22 12.31
N PRO A 335 22.53 -3.63 13.23
CA PRO A 335 21.54 -2.73 13.74
C PRO A 335 22.18 -1.59 14.55
N GLY A 336 22.16 -0.40 14.02
CA GLY A 336 22.56 0.81 14.75
C GLY A 336 21.63 1.12 15.91
N PHE A 337 22.04 2.03 16.80
CA PHE A 337 21.27 2.46 17.97
C PHE A 337 19.82 2.83 17.62
N PHE A 338 19.60 3.57 16.54
CA PHE A 338 18.25 3.98 16.13
C PHE A 338 17.41 2.79 15.62
N SER A 339 17.96 1.86 14.86
CA SER A 339 17.21 0.69 14.39
C SER A 339 16.75 -0.20 15.54
N SER A 340 17.60 -0.38 16.55
CA SER A 340 17.24 -1.10 17.78
C SER A 340 16.21 -0.35 18.62
N LEU A 341 16.28 0.99 18.67
CA LEU A 341 15.33 1.83 19.39
C LEU A 341 13.92 1.71 18.81
N PHE A 342 13.78 1.70 17.46
CA PHE A 342 12.51 1.51 16.77
C PHE A 342 12.09 0.03 16.62
N GLY A 343 12.94 -0.92 17.01
CA GLY A 343 12.67 -2.35 16.92
C GLY A 343 12.82 -2.93 15.51
N PHE A 344 13.45 -2.22 14.59
CA PHE A 344 13.71 -2.69 13.21
C PHE A 344 14.73 -3.84 13.17
N ASP A 345 15.51 -4.02 14.24
CA ASP A 345 16.45 -5.12 14.45
C ASP A 345 15.76 -6.48 14.71
N LYS A 346 14.44 -6.50 14.91
CA LYS A 346 13.69 -7.71 15.30
C LYS A 346 13.24 -8.58 14.14
N TYR A 347 13.24 -8.02 12.93
CA TYR A 347 12.72 -8.69 11.75
C TYR A 347 13.82 -8.95 10.74
N ASN A 348 13.84 -10.17 10.21
CA ASN A 348 14.66 -10.55 9.10
C ASN A 348 13.94 -10.18 7.79
N ILE A 349 14.67 -10.09 6.69
CA ILE A 349 14.11 -9.72 5.38
C ILE A 349 12.95 -10.67 4.96
N LYS A 350 13.04 -11.94 5.30
CA LYS A 350 12.00 -12.93 5.03
C LYS A 350 10.65 -12.65 5.72
N ASP A 351 10.67 -11.86 6.81
CA ASP A 351 9.46 -11.56 7.58
C ASP A 351 8.57 -10.51 6.89
N GLN A 352 9.04 -9.87 5.81
CA GLN A 352 8.28 -8.86 5.06
C GLN A 352 6.93 -9.41 4.59
N TYR A 353 6.90 -10.61 4.02
CA TYR A 353 5.68 -11.25 3.53
C TYR A 353 4.68 -11.56 4.66
N TYR A 354 5.17 -12.00 5.82
CA TYR A 354 4.32 -12.20 6.98
C TYR A 354 3.66 -10.89 7.44
N PHE A 355 4.41 -9.77 7.44
CA PHE A 355 3.82 -8.46 7.77
C PHE A 355 2.80 -8.01 6.75
N MET A 356 3.09 -8.14 5.46
CA MET A 356 2.15 -7.81 4.39
C MET A 356 0.85 -8.62 4.54
N TYR A 357 0.95 -9.92 4.74
CA TYR A 357 -0.22 -10.78 5.01
C TYR A 357 -1.04 -10.30 6.22
N LEU A 358 -0.38 -9.94 7.33
CA LEU A 358 -1.07 -9.47 8.53
C LEU A 358 -1.84 -8.14 8.34
N LEU A 359 -1.43 -7.30 7.38
CA LEU A 359 -2.11 -6.03 7.11
C LEU A 359 -3.59 -6.26 6.78
N SER A 360 -3.91 -7.26 5.97
CA SER A 360 -5.29 -7.59 5.58
C SER A 360 -5.93 -8.64 6.50
N ALA A 361 -5.18 -9.71 6.84
CA ALA A 361 -5.74 -10.87 7.53
C ALA A 361 -6.25 -10.60 8.96
N ARG A 362 -5.58 -9.73 9.72
CA ARG A 362 -6.01 -9.40 11.11
C ARG A 362 -7.35 -8.69 11.19
N HIS A 363 -7.75 -8.03 10.12
CA HIS A 363 -8.96 -7.23 10.07
C HIS A 363 -10.10 -7.90 9.28
N ASN A 364 -9.88 -9.14 8.80
CA ASN A 364 -10.78 -9.81 7.87
C ASN A 364 -11.06 -8.97 6.60
N HIS A 365 -10.05 -8.19 6.17
CA HIS A 365 -10.06 -7.46 4.90
C HIS A 365 -9.45 -8.28 3.77
N ASP A 366 -8.83 -9.40 4.09
CA ASP A 366 -8.24 -10.34 3.15
C ASP A 366 -9.30 -11.04 2.29
N GLN A 367 -8.86 -11.44 1.11
CA GLN A 367 -9.65 -12.20 0.15
C GLN A 367 -9.05 -13.60 -0.02
N LYS A 368 -9.81 -14.52 -0.61
CA LYS A 368 -9.27 -15.84 -1.00
C LYS A 368 -8.23 -15.68 -2.11
N LEU A 369 -7.34 -16.65 -2.28
CA LEU A 369 -6.35 -16.63 -3.35
C LEU A 369 -6.95 -16.98 -4.71
N ASP A 370 -7.94 -17.85 -4.74
CA ASP A 370 -8.59 -18.23 -5.99
C ASP A 370 -9.65 -17.19 -6.41
N LEU A 371 -9.15 -16.05 -6.91
CA LEU A 371 -9.93 -14.95 -7.49
C LEU A 371 -9.29 -14.50 -8.81
N PRO A 372 -10.10 -14.04 -9.78
CA PRO A 372 -9.59 -13.26 -10.90
C PRO A 372 -8.83 -12.00 -10.43
N ALA A 373 -7.82 -11.59 -11.18
CA ALA A 373 -6.95 -10.48 -10.82
C ALA A 373 -7.70 -9.16 -10.56
N ASP A 374 -8.71 -8.87 -11.37
CA ASP A 374 -9.53 -7.66 -11.29
C ASP A 374 -10.58 -7.66 -10.15
N GLU A 375 -10.79 -8.81 -9.52
CA GLU A 375 -11.66 -8.93 -8.34
C GLU A 375 -10.93 -8.68 -7.02
N TYR A 376 -9.61 -8.48 -7.04
CA TYR A 376 -8.88 -8.10 -5.83
C TYR A 376 -9.02 -6.61 -5.55
N TYR A 377 -9.23 -6.26 -4.27
CA TYR A 377 -8.91 -4.90 -3.81
C TYR A 377 -7.43 -4.61 -4.04
N ASN A 378 -7.10 -3.38 -4.45
CA ASN A 378 -5.72 -3.01 -4.81
C ASN A 378 -4.65 -3.47 -3.81
N ILE A 379 -4.95 -3.38 -2.51
CA ILE A 379 -4.01 -3.84 -1.48
C ILE A 379 -3.92 -5.35 -1.43
N ASN A 380 -5.04 -6.06 -1.66
CA ASN A 380 -5.08 -7.51 -1.55
C ASN A 380 -4.38 -8.19 -2.72
N TYR A 381 -4.26 -7.53 -3.85
CA TYR A 381 -3.41 -8.02 -4.92
C TYR A 381 -1.99 -8.32 -4.39
N GLY A 382 -1.33 -7.35 -3.76
CA GLY A 382 -0.02 -7.55 -3.15
C GLY A 382 -0.03 -8.40 -1.87
N THR A 383 -0.99 -8.18 -0.96
CA THR A 383 -0.99 -8.88 0.33
C THR A 383 -1.50 -10.32 0.25
N MET A 384 -2.29 -10.67 -0.77
CA MET A 384 -2.80 -12.02 -0.97
C MET A 384 -1.99 -12.77 -2.01
N CYS A 385 -1.97 -12.36 -3.30
CA CYS A 385 -1.29 -13.11 -4.34
C CYS A 385 0.19 -13.32 -4.01
N TYR A 386 0.90 -12.28 -3.63
CA TYR A 386 2.31 -12.35 -3.26
C TYR A 386 2.52 -12.88 -1.84
N ALA A 387 2.03 -12.14 -0.84
CA ALA A 387 2.47 -12.37 0.52
C ALA A 387 1.79 -13.56 1.20
N LYS A 388 0.47 -13.76 1.06
CA LYS A 388 -0.22 -14.92 1.62
C LYS A 388 0.33 -16.20 0.99
N SER A 389 0.50 -16.24 -0.33
CA SER A 389 1.06 -17.39 -1.03
C SER A 389 2.46 -17.72 -0.52
N ALA A 390 3.37 -16.73 -0.50
CA ALA A 390 4.74 -16.93 -0.04
C ALA A 390 4.81 -17.55 1.37
N VAL A 391 4.05 -17.01 2.34
CA VAL A 391 4.12 -17.52 3.72
C VAL A 391 3.46 -18.88 3.89
N PHE A 392 2.39 -19.21 3.12
CA PHE A 392 1.73 -20.52 3.21
C PHE A 392 2.51 -21.61 2.49
N PHE A 393 3.12 -21.35 1.32
CA PHE A 393 4.00 -22.31 0.67
C PHE A 393 5.32 -22.52 1.44
N ASN A 394 5.86 -21.46 2.07
CA ASN A 394 6.99 -21.64 3.00
C ASN A 394 6.60 -22.48 4.22
N TYR A 395 5.39 -22.34 4.74
CA TYR A 395 4.87 -23.21 5.80
C TYR A 395 4.70 -24.65 5.32
N LEU A 396 4.18 -24.89 4.12
CA LEU A 396 4.09 -26.19 3.49
C LEU A 396 5.47 -26.84 3.36
N ARG A 397 6.47 -26.12 2.85
CA ARG A 397 7.86 -26.59 2.74
C ARG A 397 8.41 -27.09 4.07
N HIS A 398 8.24 -26.34 5.12
CA HIS A 398 8.70 -26.74 6.44
C HIS A 398 7.94 -27.94 7.05
N TYR A 399 6.70 -28.12 6.65
CA TYR A 399 5.91 -29.30 7.04
C TYR A 399 6.29 -30.54 6.23
N LEU A 400 6.52 -30.43 4.97
CA LEU A 400 6.94 -31.54 4.09
C LEU A 400 8.41 -31.92 4.31
N GLY A 401 9.27 -30.92 4.46
CA GLY A 401 10.72 -30.97 4.34
C GLY A 401 11.17 -30.51 2.95
N ASP A 402 12.42 -30.03 2.84
CA ASP A 402 12.95 -29.44 1.59
C ASP A 402 12.95 -30.47 0.44
N GLU A 403 13.45 -31.68 0.67
CA GLU A 403 13.53 -32.74 -0.35
C GLU A 403 12.15 -33.09 -0.96
N ALA A 404 11.12 -33.24 -0.13
CA ALA A 404 9.78 -33.58 -0.61
C ALA A 404 9.11 -32.39 -1.32
N MET A 405 9.37 -31.17 -0.85
CA MET A 405 8.86 -29.96 -1.50
C MET A 405 9.48 -29.77 -2.89
N ASP A 406 10.80 -29.92 -2.99
CA ASP A 406 11.53 -29.74 -4.25
C ASP A 406 11.16 -30.82 -5.26
N ALA A 407 11.08 -32.10 -4.82
CA ALA A 407 10.63 -33.18 -5.69
C ALA A 407 9.20 -32.98 -6.24
N ALA A 408 8.29 -32.43 -5.42
CA ALA A 408 6.94 -32.11 -5.87
C ALA A 408 6.94 -30.95 -6.89
N MET A 409 7.69 -29.89 -6.64
CA MET A 409 7.82 -28.76 -7.58
C MET A 409 8.48 -29.17 -8.90
N GLN A 410 9.55 -29.96 -8.87
CA GLN A 410 10.19 -30.50 -10.07
C GLN A 410 9.24 -31.41 -10.87
N SER A 411 8.49 -32.26 -10.16
CA SER A 411 7.45 -33.10 -10.82
C SER A 411 6.35 -32.24 -11.46
N TYR A 412 5.96 -31.13 -10.82
CA TYR A 412 4.99 -30.19 -11.37
C TYR A 412 5.54 -29.52 -12.64
N PHE A 413 6.77 -29.05 -12.60
CA PHE A 413 7.46 -28.46 -13.74
C PHE A 413 7.59 -29.46 -14.91
N ASP A 414 8.09 -30.67 -14.67
CA ASP A 414 8.30 -31.66 -15.73
C ASP A 414 7.01 -32.11 -16.40
N ARG A 415 5.90 -32.18 -15.65
CA ARG A 415 4.60 -32.62 -16.21
C ARG A 415 3.87 -31.51 -16.97
N HIS A 416 4.12 -30.24 -16.63
CA HIS A 416 3.31 -29.13 -17.11
C HIS A 416 4.10 -28.02 -17.82
N LYS A 417 5.44 -28.17 -17.97
CA LYS A 417 6.24 -27.23 -18.77
C LYS A 417 5.67 -27.08 -20.19
N PHE A 418 5.63 -25.85 -20.66
CA PHE A 418 5.11 -25.44 -21.96
C PHE A 418 3.61 -25.79 -22.16
N SER A 419 2.85 -25.72 -21.10
CA SER A 419 1.39 -25.89 -21.12
C SER A 419 0.73 -24.88 -20.17
N HIS A 420 -0.59 -24.93 -20.08
CA HIS A 420 -1.40 -24.02 -19.27
C HIS A 420 -1.97 -24.70 -18.02
N PRO A 421 -1.17 -24.94 -16.96
CA PRO A 421 -1.67 -25.60 -15.76
C PRO A 421 -2.64 -24.73 -14.97
N GLU A 422 -3.58 -25.42 -14.32
CA GLU A 422 -4.55 -24.84 -13.39
C GLU A 422 -4.25 -25.24 -11.94
N PRO A 423 -4.90 -24.62 -10.94
CA PRO A 423 -4.74 -24.97 -9.52
C PRO A 423 -4.88 -26.46 -9.20
N LYS A 424 -5.82 -27.14 -9.90
CA LYS A 424 -6.05 -28.60 -9.74
C LYS A 424 -4.85 -29.45 -10.13
N ASP A 425 -4.03 -28.98 -11.07
CA ASP A 425 -2.86 -29.72 -11.56
C ASP A 425 -1.74 -29.68 -10.52
N LEU A 426 -1.51 -28.52 -9.91
CA LEU A 426 -0.59 -28.37 -8.78
C LEU A 426 -1.04 -29.21 -7.58
N GLU A 427 -2.33 -29.11 -7.17
CA GLU A 427 -2.91 -29.89 -6.07
C GLU A 427 -2.73 -31.39 -6.30
N LYS A 428 -3.00 -31.88 -7.52
CA LYS A 428 -2.83 -33.27 -7.89
C LYS A 428 -1.38 -33.74 -7.73
N VAL A 429 -0.42 -33.01 -8.25
CA VAL A 429 1.00 -33.36 -8.15
C VAL A 429 1.44 -33.45 -6.70
N PHE A 430 1.08 -32.46 -5.87
CA PHE A 430 1.42 -32.48 -4.45
C PHE A 430 0.75 -33.63 -3.69
N THR A 431 -0.52 -33.92 -3.98
CA THR A 431 -1.27 -35.00 -3.34
C THR A 431 -0.69 -36.37 -3.71
N GLU A 432 -0.26 -36.55 -4.95
CA GLU A 432 0.41 -37.77 -5.39
C GLU A 432 1.83 -37.92 -4.78
N SER A 433 2.51 -36.84 -4.48
CA SER A 433 3.89 -36.83 -3.99
C SER A 433 4.01 -37.11 -2.48
N THR A 434 2.91 -37.12 -1.72
CA THR A 434 2.96 -37.32 -0.27
C THR A 434 1.72 -38.05 0.27
N SER A 435 1.92 -38.78 1.36
CA SER A 435 0.81 -39.38 2.13
C SER A 435 0.20 -38.41 3.15
N LYS A 436 0.68 -37.16 3.24
CA LYS A 436 0.18 -36.17 4.18
C LYS A 436 -1.11 -35.52 3.66
N ASP A 437 -2.00 -35.17 4.59
CA ASP A 437 -3.18 -34.38 4.29
C ASP A 437 -2.79 -32.94 3.93
N LEU A 438 -3.19 -32.46 2.76
CA LEU A 438 -2.90 -31.13 2.23
C LEU A 438 -4.16 -30.28 2.04
N ASP A 439 -5.34 -30.72 2.49
CA ASP A 439 -6.60 -29.95 2.36
C ASP A 439 -6.49 -28.56 3.02
N TRP A 440 -5.71 -28.44 4.09
CA TRP A 440 -5.51 -27.18 4.78
C TRP A 440 -4.87 -26.08 3.90
N ILE A 441 -4.06 -26.45 2.89
CA ILE A 441 -3.50 -25.46 1.97
C ILE A 441 -4.37 -25.29 0.73
N PHE A 442 -4.75 -26.36 0.05
CA PHE A 442 -5.47 -26.26 -1.21
C PHE A 442 -6.96 -25.88 -1.01
N GLN A 443 -7.63 -26.38 0.02
CA GLN A 443 -9.04 -26.07 0.29
C GLN A 443 -9.21 -24.90 1.25
N ASP A 444 -8.45 -24.84 2.37
CA ASP A 444 -8.63 -23.78 3.38
C ASP A 444 -7.88 -22.49 3.00
N ALA A 445 -6.54 -22.57 2.79
CA ALA A 445 -5.72 -21.37 2.59
C ALA A 445 -5.96 -20.70 1.24
N ILE A 446 -6.08 -21.47 0.14
CA ILE A 446 -6.26 -20.94 -1.21
C ILE A 446 -7.72 -20.51 -1.42
N ASN A 447 -8.67 -21.40 -1.15
CA ASN A 447 -10.07 -21.20 -1.50
C ASN A 447 -10.88 -20.41 -0.48
N THR A 448 -10.31 -20.09 0.69
CA THR A 448 -11.02 -19.35 1.75
C THR A 448 -10.17 -18.24 2.37
N THR A 449 -10.82 -17.46 3.22
CA THR A 449 -10.15 -16.51 4.12
C THR A 449 -10.02 -17.05 5.55
N ALA A 450 -10.00 -18.38 5.73
CA ALA A 450 -9.77 -19.01 7.02
C ALA A 450 -8.44 -18.56 7.63
N LYS A 451 -8.44 -18.32 8.93
CA LYS A 451 -7.26 -17.84 9.68
C LYS A 451 -6.59 -18.97 10.44
N LEU A 452 -5.29 -18.84 10.55
CA LEU A 452 -4.46 -19.67 11.44
C LEU A 452 -4.28 -18.95 12.77
N ASP A 453 -4.77 -19.53 13.86
CA ASP A 453 -4.60 -19.02 15.24
C ASP A 453 -4.74 -20.21 16.22
N TYR A 454 -3.64 -20.82 16.58
CA TYR A 454 -3.59 -21.86 17.60
C TYR A 454 -3.19 -21.28 18.96
N LYS A 455 -3.62 -21.92 20.02
CA LYS A 455 -3.38 -21.44 21.39
C LYS A 455 -3.02 -22.57 22.34
N ILE A 456 -2.01 -22.40 23.16
CA ILE A 456 -1.78 -23.25 24.31
C ILE A 456 -2.78 -22.88 25.43
N SER A 457 -3.77 -23.73 25.65
CA SER A 457 -4.82 -23.43 26.63
C SER A 457 -4.45 -23.90 28.04
N ARG A 458 -3.76 -25.04 28.15
CA ARG A 458 -3.34 -25.61 29.44
C ARG A 458 -2.09 -26.47 29.29
N VAL A 459 -1.20 -26.43 30.26
CA VAL A 459 -0.07 -27.34 30.43
C VAL A 459 -0.16 -27.97 31.84
N LYS A 460 -0.28 -29.29 31.92
CA LYS A 460 -0.28 -30.04 33.16
C LYS A 460 1.00 -30.85 33.24
N LYS A 461 1.73 -30.76 34.34
CA LYS A 461 2.93 -31.56 34.62
C LYS A 461 2.52 -33.01 34.89
N LEU A 462 3.23 -33.95 34.28
CA LEU A 462 3.19 -35.38 34.52
C LEU A 462 4.51 -35.81 35.22
N GLU A 463 4.63 -37.05 35.61
CA GLU A 463 5.87 -37.60 36.20
C GLU A 463 7.02 -37.47 35.20
N ASP A 464 6.81 -37.88 33.95
CA ASP A 464 7.84 -37.89 32.90
C ASP A 464 7.50 -36.92 31.75
N GLY A 465 7.00 -35.72 32.05
CA GLY A 465 6.75 -34.74 31.03
C GLY A 465 5.55 -33.84 31.25
N TYR A 466 4.80 -33.59 30.18
CA TYR A 466 3.64 -32.68 30.18
C TYR A 466 2.48 -33.19 29.36
N ARG A 467 1.26 -32.93 29.83
CA ARG A 467 0.02 -33.00 29.07
C ARG A 467 -0.35 -31.58 28.63
N ILE A 468 -0.46 -31.35 27.32
CA ILE A 468 -0.65 -30.03 26.72
C ILE A 468 -2.02 -30.04 26.03
N LYS A 469 -2.91 -29.11 26.44
CA LYS A 469 -4.16 -28.88 25.76
C LYS A 469 -3.98 -27.68 24.83
N LEU A 470 -4.19 -27.89 23.52
CA LEU A 470 -4.18 -26.91 22.46
C LEU A 470 -5.62 -26.56 22.06
N LYS A 471 -5.85 -25.34 21.58
CA LYS A 471 -7.12 -24.90 21.02
C LYS A 471 -6.87 -24.25 19.67
N ASN A 472 -7.69 -24.58 18.69
CA ASN A 472 -7.79 -23.83 17.45
C ASN A 472 -8.73 -22.64 17.68
N LYS A 473 -8.25 -21.43 17.45
CA LYS A 473 -9.01 -20.16 17.53
C LYS A 473 -9.32 -19.62 16.13
N GLY A 474 -8.60 -20.12 15.14
CA GLY A 474 -8.85 -19.91 13.73
C GLY A 474 -9.92 -20.85 13.17
N ARG A 475 -9.98 -20.95 11.85
CA ARG A 475 -10.90 -21.84 11.13
C ARG A 475 -10.16 -22.87 10.28
N MET A 476 -8.83 -22.75 10.15
CA MET A 476 -7.99 -23.62 9.34
C MET A 476 -7.50 -24.82 10.16
N ASN A 477 -7.56 -26.00 9.58
CA ASN A 477 -7.15 -27.26 10.22
C ASN A 477 -5.72 -27.67 9.82
N SER A 478 -4.79 -26.76 9.83
CA SER A 478 -3.42 -27.03 9.40
C SER A 478 -2.59 -27.77 10.45
N PRO A 479 -1.51 -28.47 10.07
CA PRO A 479 -0.56 -29.08 11.00
C PRO A 479 0.02 -28.07 11.99
N VAL A 480 0.29 -28.50 13.23
CA VAL A 480 0.79 -27.61 14.29
C VAL A 480 2.18 -28.02 14.75
N HIS A 481 3.14 -27.10 14.69
CA HIS A 481 4.48 -27.34 15.17
C HIS A 481 4.59 -26.97 16.66
N VAL A 482 4.81 -27.96 17.53
CA VAL A 482 4.86 -27.77 18.98
C VAL A 482 6.23 -28.14 19.52
N ALA A 483 6.80 -27.30 20.39
CA ALA A 483 8.13 -27.50 20.94
C ALA A 483 8.19 -27.36 22.47
N GLN A 484 9.08 -28.11 23.07
CA GLN A 484 9.58 -27.93 24.42
C GLN A 484 10.81 -27.03 24.41
N MET A 485 10.79 -25.95 25.20
CA MET A 485 11.81 -24.91 25.16
C MET A 485 12.57 -24.77 26.49
N ASP A 486 13.89 -24.55 26.41
CA ASP A 486 14.72 -24.03 27.49
C ASP A 486 15.27 -22.67 27.11
N GLY A 487 14.64 -21.60 27.61
CA GLY A 487 14.87 -20.25 27.07
C GLY A 487 14.44 -20.17 25.64
N ASP A 488 15.37 -19.83 24.76
CA ASP A 488 15.16 -19.75 23.29
C ASP A 488 15.59 -21.04 22.57
N SER A 489 16.22 -21.99 23.29
CA SER A 489 16.66 -23.26 22.70
C SER A 489 15.51 -24.28 22.64
N VAL A 490 15.38 -24.92 21.48
CA VAL A 490 14.42 -26.00 21.24
C VAL A 490 15.03 -27.32 21.77
N LEU A 491 14.42 -27.92 22.77
CA LEU A 491 14.83 -29.22 23.31
C LEU A 491 14.26 -30.37 22.47
N ARG A 492 12.99 -30.28 22.15
CA ARG A 492 12.24 -31.21 21.31
C ARG A 492 11.13 -30.48 20.58
N ALA A 493 10.86 -30.91 19.38
CA ALA A 493 9.74 -30.40 18.57
C ALA A 493 9.07 -31.53 17.81
N LEU A 494 7.77 -31.40 17.57
CA LEU A 494 6.97 -32.33 16.77
C LEU A 494 5.89 -31.60 15.99
N TRP A 495 5.56 -32.16 14.85
CA TRP A 495 4.37 -31.79 14.10
C TRP A 495 3.20 -32.67 14.57
N ILE A 496 2.04 -32.06 14.77
CA ILE A 496 0.78 -32.75 15.02
C ILE A 496 -0.20 -32.40 13.93
N ASN A 497 -1.09 -33.33 13.60
CA ASN A 497 -2.14 -33.07 12.61
C ASN A 497 -3.05 -31.94 13.06
N GLY A 498 -3.63 -31.24 12.09
CA GLY A 498 -4.62 -30.20 12.33
C GLY A 498 -5.84 -30.69 13.08
N PHE A 499 -6.55 -29.79 13.73
CA PHE A 499 -7.77 -30.10 14.48
C PHE A 499 -8.72 -28.88 14.51
N GLN A 500 -10.04 -29.14 14.55
CA GLN A 500 -11.06 -28.09 14.42
C GLN A 500 -11.22 -27.26 15.69
N THR A 501 -11.29 -27.84 16.86
CA THR A 501 -11.62 -27.14 18.10
C THR A 501 -10.51 -27.17 19.13
N ASP A 502 -10.25 -28.35 19.69
CA ASP A 502 -9.14 -28.55 20.63
C ASP A 502 -8.60 -30.01 20.58
N THR A 503 -7.36 -30.12 21.00
CA THR A 503 -6.70 -31.42 21.14
C THR A 503 -5.84 -31.46 22.40
N THR A 504 -5.47 -32.67 22.86
CA THR A 504 -4.57 -32.86 23.97
C THR A 504 -3.46 -33.84 23.57
N ILE A 505 -2.23 -33.41 23.73
CA ILE A 505 -1.05 -34.23 23.45
C ILE A 505 -0.26 -34.46 24.77
N SER A 506 0.49 -35.53 24.82
CA SER A 506 1.44 -35.81 25.90
C SER A 506 2.86 -35.80 25.31
N VAL A 507 3.78 -35.14 26.01
CA VAL A 507 5.19 -35.05 25.60
C VAL A 507 6.05 -35.48 26.80
N THR A 508 7.08 -36.26 26.55
CA THR A 508 8.06 -36.71 27.54
C THR A 508 9.17 -35.69 27.74
N GLY A 509 9.82 -35.71 28.89
CA GLY A 509 10.89 -34.81 29.27
C GLY A 509 10.41 -33.47 29.83
N HIS A 510 11.31 -32.76 30.48
CA HIS A 510 11.01 -31.51 31.17
C HIS A 510 11.59 -30.30 30.44
N SER A 511 10.88 -29.18 30.48
CA SER A 511 11.24 -27.93 29.81
C SER A 511 10.80 -26.72 30.63
N LYS A 512 11.35 -25.54 30.35
CA LYS A 512 10.95 -24.27 30.97
C LYS A 512 9.64 -23.71 30.42
N SER A 513 9.36 -23.97 29.12
CA SER A 513 8.12 -23.55 28.46
C SER A 513 7.77 -24.47 27.29
N ILE A 514 6.49 -24.46 26.94
CA ILE A 514 5.96 -25.02 25.68
C ILE A 514 5.69 -23.87 24.72
N LYS A 515 6.02 -24.04 23.45
CA LYS A 515 5.80 -23.03 22.41
C LYS A 515 5.22 -23.69 21.15
N ILE A 516 4.18 -23.10 20.59
CA ILE A 516 3.74 -23.35 19.22
C ILE A 516 4.63 -22.53 18.32
N ASP A 517 5.01 -23.08 17.17
CA ASP A 517 5.80 -22.43 16.14
C ASP A 517 7.08 -21.75 16.69
N PRO A 518 8.06 -22.52 17.20
CA PRO A 518 9.27 -21.95 17.77
C PRO A 518 10.11 -21.17 16.76
N ARG A 519 10.01 -21.51 15.47
CA ARG A 519 10.76 -20.91 14.37
C ARG A 519 10.03 -19.77 13.66
N LEU A 520 8.81 -19.42 14.08
CA LEU A 520 7.96 -18.38 13.49
C LEU A 520 7.65 -18.60 12.00
N ILE A 521 7.41 -19.83 11.63
CA ILE A 521 7.14 -20.28 10.24
C ILE A 521 5.64 -20.19 9.92
N MET A 522 4.79 -20.59 10.88
CA MET A 522 3.34 -20.64 10.71
C MET A 522 2.77 -19.21 10.58
N PRO A 523 1.95 -18.90 9.54
CA PRO A 523 1.40 -17.56 9.34
C PRO A 523 0.22 -17.24 10.28
N GLU A 524 0.44 -17.37 11.58
CA GLU A 524 -0.59 -17.11 12.59
C GLU A 524 -0.87 -15.63 12.78
N ILE A 525 -2.15 -15.29 12.84
CA ILE A 525 -2.58 -13.90 13.06
C ILE A 525 -2.29 -13.40 14.49
N ASN A 526 -2.06 -14.32 15.43
CA ASN A 526 -1.82 -13.99 16.84
C ASN A 526 -0.80 -14.93 17.50
N ARG A 527 0.46 -14.59 17.48
CA ARG A 527 1.56 -15.37 18.06
C ARG A 527 1.74 -15.20 19.59
N LYS A 528 0.98 -14.30 20.24
CA LYS A 528 1.11 -14.03 21.70
C LYS A 528 0.53 -15.13 22.57
N ASN A 529 -0.37 -15.94 22.02
CA ASN A 529 -1.02 -17.07 22.71
C ASN A 529 -0.26 -18.40 22.53
N ASN A 530 0.87 -18.40 21.80
CA ASN A 530 1.65 -19.57 21.41
C ASN A 530 2.62 -20.07 22.49
N ARG A 531 2.78 -19.37 23.59
CA ARG A 531 3.74 -19.74 24.64
C ARG A 531 3.08 -19.92 25.99
N MET A 532 3.52 -20.95 26.74
CA MET A 532 3.14 -21.12 28.13
C MET A 532 4.33 -21.65 28.94
N ARG A 533 4.67 -20.96 30.02
CA ARG A 533 5.65 -21.44 30.99
C ARG A 533 5.12 -22.67 31.75
N THR A 534 6.00 -23.62 32.04
CA THR A 534 5.64 -24.84 32.75
C THR A 534 5.50 -24.63 34.26
N LYS A 535 6.14 -23.59 34.82
CA LYS A 535 6.15 -23.22 36.24
C LYS A 535 5.78 -21.73 36.44
N GLY A 536 5.41 -21.35 37.68
CA GLY A 536 5.11 -19.97 38.07
C GLY A 536 3.61 -19.61 38.04
N VAL A 537 3.24 -18.37 38.47
CA VAL A 537 1.85 -17.94 38.65
C VAL A 537 1.28 -17.43 37.30
N PHE A 538 1.83 -16.48 36.66
CA PHE A 538 1.32 -15.90 35.41
C PHE A 538 1.91 -16.60 34.16
N ARG A 539 1.69 -17.92 34.05
CA ARG A 539 2.36 -18.76 33.02
C ARG A 539 2.11 -18.38 31.59
N LYS A 540 0.98 -17.71 31.31
CA LYS A 540 0.56 -17.28 29.95
C LYS A 540 0.97 -15.84 29.59
N ILE A 541 1.39 -15.08 30.62
CA ILE A 541 1.66 -13.65 30.45
C ILE A 541 3.16 -13.42 30.38
N GLU A 542 3.63 -12.79 29.32
CA GLU A 542 4.97 -12.22 29.28
C GLU A 542 4.94 -10.79 29.81
N ALA A 543 6.02 -10.38 30.47
CA ALA A 543 6.16 -9.00 30.94
C ALA A 543 6.03 -8.04 29.74
N PRO A 544 5.22 -6.99 29.85
CA PRO A 544 5.12 -6.00 28.79
C PRO A 544 6.46 -5.32 28.57
N GLN A 545 6.82 -5.14 27.31
CA GLN A 545 8.01 -4.38 26.91
C GLN A 545 7.68 -2.92 26.73
N VAL A 546 8.40 -2.05 27.43
CA VAL A 546 8.36 -0.60 27.15
C VAL A 546 9.36 -0.30 26.04
N ARG A 547 8.88 0.37 24.99
CA ARG A 547 9.69 0.84 23.87
C ARG A 547 9.65 2.36 23.79
N LEU A 548 10.80 2.98 23.65
CA LEU A 548 10.88 4.41 23.37
C LEU A 548 10.61 4.64 21.89
N LEU A 549 9.84 5.71 21.60
CA LEU A 549 9.38 6.07 20.26
C LEU A 549 8.45 5.02 19.64
N GLY A 550 7.82 5.36 18.53
CA GLY A 550 6.96 4.43 17.79
C GLY A 550 7.79 3.42 16.97
N GLY A 551 7.25 2.22 16.76
CA GLY A 551 7.95 1.20 15.98
C GLY A 551 7.01 0.10 15.49
N ILE A 552 7.58 -0.88 14.80
CA ILE A 552 6.88 -2.09 14.34
C ILE A 552 6.63 -3.01 15.54
N GLU A 553 5.48 -3.69 15.53
CA GLU A 553 5.13 -4.66 16.57
C GLU A 553 6.06 -5.89 16.53
N ASP A 554 6.55 -6.31 17.69
CA ASP A 554 6.99 -7.70 17.86
C ASP A 554 5.73 -8.57 18.06
N PRO A 555 5.37 -9.46 17.11
CA PRO A 555 4.12 -10.21 17.16
C PRO A 555 4.06 -11.22 18.32
N THR A 556 5.18 -11.49 18.97
CA THR A 556 5.28 -12.42 20.13
C THR A 556 5.18 -11.72 21.47
N LYS A 557 5.23 -10.37 21.55
CA LYS A 557 5.33 -9.59 22.78
C LYS A 557 4.15 -8.63 22.99
N ASN A 558 3.84 -8.33 24.24
CA ASN A 558 3.01 -7.20 24.59
C ASN A 558 3.90 -5.96 24.73
N GLN A 559 3.62 -4.90 23.97
CA GLN A 559 4.46 -3.71 23.92
C GLN A 559 3.67 -2.45 24.21
N LEU A 560 4.29 -1.55 24.99
CA LEU A 560 3.86 -0.17 25.24
C LEU A 560 4.90 0.77 24.61
N PHE A 561 4.49 1.57 23.65
CA PHE A 561 5.33 2.59 23.03
C PHE A 561 5.16 3.91 23.78
N VAL A 562 6.28 4.55 24.12
CA VAL A 562 6.35 5.79 24.87
C VAL A 562 7.14 6.80 24.06
N THR A 563 6.50 7.87 23.61
CA THR A 563 7.15 8.91 22.79
C THR A 563 7.05 10.26 23.50
N PRO A 564 8.17 10.91 23.83
CA PRO A 564 8.13 12.28 24.34
C PRO A 564 7.50 13.22 23.31
N ILE A 565 6.62 14.09 23.75
CA ILE A 565 5.98 15.11 22.91
C ILE A 565 6.01 16.46 23.56
N LEU A 566 5.94 17.49 22.73
CA LEU A 566 5.90 18.87 23.16
C LEU A 566 4.70 19.55 22.52
N GLY A 567 3.96 20.31 23.30
CA GLY A 567 2.87 21.16 22.84
C GLY A 567 3.01 22.57 23.41
N ALA A 568 2.25 23.48 22.85
CA ALA A 568 2.09 24.82 23.40
C ALA A 568 0.75 25.41 22.99
N ASN A 569 0.13 26.14 23.89
CA ASN A 569 -0.98 27.06 23.60
C ASN A 569 -1.02 28.19 24.62
N ILE A 570 -1.74 29.24 24.33
CA ILE A 570 -1.75 30.42 25.18
C ILE A 570 -2.31 30.15 26.59
N PRO A 571 -3.41 29.40 26.78
CA PRO A 571 -3.93 29.10 28.11
C PRO A 571 -3.00 28.25 28.97
N ASN A 572 -2.40 27.18 28.40
CA ASN A 572 -1.61 26.23 29.18
C ASN A 572 -0.10 26.55 29.21
N GLY A 573 0.37 27.49 28.35
CA GLY A 573 1.78 27.77 28.14
C GLY A 573 2.49 26.67 27.39
N PHE A 574 3.67 26.29 27.83
CA PHE A 574 4.41 25.15 27.35
C PHE A 574 3.82 23.85 27.93
N ILE A 575 3.71 22.82 27.13
CA ILE A 575 2.96 21.58 27.49
C ILE A 575 3.82 20.37 27.18
N PRO A 576 4.85 20.03 27.98
CA PRO A 576 5.58 18.78 27.84
C PRO A 576 4.70 17.60 28.20
N GLY A 577 4.90 16.47 27.55
CA GLY A 577 4.13 15.26 27.80
C GLY A 577 4.71 14.02 27.17
N VAL A 578 3.96 12.94 27.24
CA VAL A 578 4.30 11.67 26.63
C VAL A 578 3.10 11.08 25.88
N LEU A 579 3.35 10.56 24.70
CA LEU A 579 2.38 9.73 23.97
C LEU A 579 2.60 8.28 24.37
N LEU A 580 1.57 7.67 24.92
CA LEU A 580 1.49 6.26 25.28
C LEU A 580 0.59 5.57 24.27
N MET A 581 1.12 4.61 23.49
CA MET A 581 0.32 3.93 22.48
C MET A 581 0.76 2.47 22.31
N ASN A 582 -0.09 1.66 21.70
CA ASN A 582 0.31 0.37 21.16
C ASN A 582 0.94 0.55 19.76
N SER A 583 1.49 -0.53 19.18
CA SER A 583 2.13 -0.46 17.86
C SER A 583 1.20 0.12 16.79
N ILE A 584 1.78 0.81 15.82
CA ILE A 584 1.05 1.38 14.70
C ILE A 584 0.78 0.30 13.63
N ILE A 585 1.77 -0.54 13.33
CA ILE A 585 1.74 -1.55 12.27
C ILE A 585 2.21 -2.90 12.85
N PRO A 586 1.51 -3.98 12.55
CA PRO A 586 0.15 -4.06 11.99
C PRO A 586 -0.90 -3.62 13.02
N VAL A 587 -2.04 -3.14 12.55
CA VAL A 587 -3.13 -2.64 13.40
C VAL A 587 -3.66 -3.76 14.31
N LYS A 588 -4.11 -3.40 15.51
CA LYS A 588 -4.66 -4.34 16.52
C LYS A 588 -6.16 -4.12 16.69
N ARG A 589 -6.83 -5.08 17.31
CA ARG A 589 -8.23 -4.90 17.68
C ARG A 589 -8.40 -3.87 18.80
N LEU A 590 -7.62 -3.94 19.88
CA LEU A 590 -7.56 -2.88 20.89
C LEU A 590 -6.53 -1.85 20.49
N ASN A 591 -6.96 -0.62 20.39
CA ASN A 591 -6.14 0.52 20.00
C ASN A 591 -6.24 1.63 21.03
N TYR A 592 -5.11 2.20 21.42
CA TYR A 592 -5.09 3.36 22.28
C TYR A 592 -3.94 4.30 21.94
N ALA A 593 -4.20 5.59 22.15
CA ALA A 593 -3.21 6.66 22.18
C ALA A 593 -3.60 7.64 23.29
N LEU A 594 -2.81 7.66 24.34
CA LEU A 594 -3.01 8.51 25.49
C LEU A 594 -1.86 9.50 25.56
N VAL A 595 -2.18 10.76 25.74
CA VAL A 595 -1.23 11.87 25.72
C VAL A 595 -1.37 12.68 27.02
N PRO A 596 -0.93 12.15 28.17
CA PRO A 596 -0.81 12.95 29.38
C PRO A 596 0.28 14.01 29.21
N MET A 597 -0.08 15.26 29.53
CA MET A 597 0.78 16.42 29.37
C MET A 597 0.67 17.32 30.61
N PHE A 598 1.67 18.16 30.85
CA PHE A 598 1.69 19.12 31.93
C PHE A 598 1.66 20.55 31.42
N GLY A 599 0.57 21.29 31.71
CA GLY A 599 0.42 22.70 31.37
C GLY A 599 1.19 23.56 32.35
N THR A 600 2.22 24.29 31.90
CA THR A 600 3.13 25.02 32.77
C THR A 600 2.51 26.27 33.40
N LYS A 601 1.55 26.94 32.74
CA LYS A 601 0.92 28.15 33.27
C LYS A 601 0.05 27.91 34.50
N GLY A 602 -0.70 26.81 34.54
CA GLY A 602 -1.61 26.50 35.66
C GLY A 602 -1.16 25.31 36.50
N SER A 603 0.02 24.75 36.19
CA SER A 603 0.54 23.53 36.84
C SER A 603 -0.47 22.38 36.85
N ASN A 604 -1.22 22.23 35.76
CA ASN A 604 -2.30 21.25 35.62
C ASN A 604 -1.92 20.07 34.75
N LEU A 605 -2.41 18.87 35.11
CA LEU A 605 -2.42 17.73 34.22
C LEU A 605 -3.48 17.94 33.14
N VAL A 606 -3.05 17.99 31.90
CA VAL A 606 -3.88 18.20 30.72
C VAL A 606 -3.58 17.11 29.67
N GLY A 607 -4.28 17.08 28.55
CA GLY A 607 -3.96 16.14 27.48
C GLY A 607 -5.16 15.64 26.71
N VAL A 608 -4.88 14.67 25.85
CA VAL A 608 -5.88 14.00 25.00
C VAL A 608 -5.74 12.49 25.09
N GLY A 609 -6.81 11.76 24.80
CA GLY A 609 -6.78 10.32 24.73
C GLY A 609 -7.85 9.78 23.81
N ASP A 610 -7.56 8.64 23.18
CA ASP A 610 -8.50 7.85 22.40
C ASP A 610 -8.20 6.37 22.63
N ILE A 611 -9.23 5.62 23.02
CA ILE A 611 -9.18 4.17 23.20
C ILE A 611 -10.37 3.59 22.46
N TYR A 612 -10.12 2.63 21.57
CA TYR A 612 -11.21 1.92 20.91
C TYR A 612 -10.89 0.45 20.69
N TYR A 613 -11.92 -0.35 20.64
CA TYR A 613 -11.88 -1.73 20.23
C TYR A 613 -12.51 -1.88 18.86
N MET A 614 -11.75 -2.44 17.93
CA MET A 614 -12.18 -2.71 16.56
C MET A 614 -12.74 -4.13 16.47
N ILE A 615 -13.99 -4.24 16.13
CA ILE A 615 -14.65 -5.47 15.75
C ILE A 615 -14.56 -5.55 14.22
N ALA A 616 -13.91 -6.58 13.71
CA ALA A 616 -13.81 -6.85 12.28
C ALA A 616 -14.69 -8.08 11.96
N PRO A 617 -15.96 -7.88 11.57
CA PRO A 617 -16.85 -9.00 11.28
C PRO A 617 -16.43 -9.70 9.99
N TYR A 618 -16.67 -11.00 9.95
CA TYR A 618 -16.36 -11.82 8.78
C TYR A 618 -17.52 -11.76 7.78
N GLU A 619 -17.22 -11.60 6.48
CA GLU A 619 -18.21 -11.58 5.37
C GLU A 619 -19.41 -10.67 5.64
N SER A 620 -19.18 -9.47 6.15
CA SER A 620 -20.17 -8.49 6.53
C SER A 620 -20.14 -7.28 5.61
N ALA A 621 -21.26 -6.54 5.55
CA ALA A 621 -21.32 -5.22 4.93
C ALA A 621 -20.39 -4.21 5.63
N PHE A 622 -19.95 -4.51 6.86
CA PHE A 622 -18.99 -3.69 7.59
C PHE A 622 -17.59 -4.28 7.48
N GLU A 623 -16.63 -3.44 7.11
CA GLU A 623 -15.21 -3.74 7.23
C GLU A 623 -14.78 -3.78 8.70
N SER A 624 -15.21 -2.76 9.47
CA SER A 624 -15.01 -2.74 10.92
C SER A 624 -16.09 -1.95 11.63
N ILE A 625 -16.27 -2.29 12.92
CA ILE A 625 -17.09 -1.51 13.87
C ILE A 625 -16.17 -1.13 15.03
N ASP A 626 -15.89 0.16 15.17
CA ASP A 626 -15.05 0.68 16.24
C ASP A 626 -15.94 1.16 17.41
N VAL A 627 -15.76 0.58 18.59
CA VAL A 627 -16.40 1.03 19.82
C VAL A 627 -15.36 1.66 20.71
N GLY A 628 -15.51 2.93 21.03
CA GLY A 628 -14.45 3.66 21.71
C GLY A 628 -14.90 4.83 22.56
N VAL A 629 -13.92 5.40 23.23
CA VAL A 629 -14.06 6.67 23.96
C VAL A 629 -12.84 7.54 23.70
N ARG A 630 -13.08 8.79 23.36
CA ARG A 630 -12.06 9.82 23.25
C ARG A 630 -12.33 10.93 24.24
N GLY A 631 -11.27 11.58 24.70
CA GLY A 631 -11.37 12.64 25.66
C GLY A 631 -10.24 13.64 25.58
N LYS A 632 -10.48 14.81 26.13
CA LYS A 632 -9.46 15.84 26.31
C LYS A 632 -9.76 16.71 27.51
N ARG A 633 -8.67 17.28 28.08
CA ARG A 633 -8.70 18.19 29.20
C ARG A 633 -7.67 19.26 28.97
N PHE A 634 -8.05 20.53 29.05
CA PHE A 634 -7.16 21.69 28.95
C PHE A 634 -7.69 22.87 29.75
N GLN A 635 -6.83 23.89 29.95
CA GLN A 635 -7.24 25.17 30.48
C GLN A 635 -8.05 25.94 29.45
N LYS A 636 -9.06 26.65 29.94
CA LYS A 636 -10.01 27.40 29.12
C LYS A 636 -9.48 28.80 28.79
N LYS A 637 -8.91 29.51 29.77
CA LYS A 637 -8.45 30.90 29.65
C LYS A 637 -7.05 31.08 30.19
N ALA A 638 -6.26 31.93 29.54
CA ALA A 638 -4.93 32.30 30.01
C ALA A 638 -4.95 33.23 31.24
N SER A 639 -6.01 34.02 31.37
CA SER A 639 -6.21 34.95 32.49
C SER A 639 -6.63 34.25 33.79
N ASP A 640 -7.17 33.06 33.71
CA ASP A 640 -7.57 32.25 34.85
C ASP A 640 -7.15 30.78 34.65
N PRO A 641 -5.96 30.43 35.11
CA PRO A 641 -5.43 29.10 34.98
C PRO A 641 -6.19 28.02 35.77
N SER A 642 -7.06 28.38 36.68
CA SER A 642 -7.90 27.45 37.46
C SER A 642 -9.05 26.88 36.65
N LEU A 643 -9.49 27.57 35.58
CA LEU A 643 -10.62 27.15 34.76
C LEU A 643 -10.22 26.09 33.73
N LEU A 644 -10.71 24.88 33.96
CA LEU A 644 -10.49 23.72 33.09
C LEU A 644 -11.77 23.33 32.38
N TYR A 645 -11.62 22.69 31.21
CA TYR A 645 -12.69 21.93 30.62
C TYR A 645 -12.28 20.46 30.43
N ASN A 646 -13.23 19.58 30.60
CA ASN A 646 -13.10 18.16 30.27
C ASN A 646 -14.14 17.82 29.21
N ARG A 647 -13.72 17.07 28.21
CA ARG A 647 -14.61 16.55 27.19
C ARG A 647 -14.43 15.03 27.10
N ILE A 648 -15.52 14.30 27.20
CA ILE A 648 -15.55 12.85 27.06
C ILE A 648 -16.55 12.51 25.95
N GLU A 649 -16.17 11.64 25.05
CA GLU A 649 -16.99 11.29 23.89
C GLU A 649 -16.93 9.78 23.64
N PRO A 650 -17.84 8.99 24.23
CA PRO A 650 -18.10 7.64 23.76
C PRO A 650 -18.64 7.68 22.34
N TYR A 651 -18.20 6.72 21.51
CA TYR A 651 -18.64 6.64 20.13
C TYR A 651 -18.69 5.19 19.62
N VAL A 652 -19.53 4.98 18.60
CA VAL A 652 -19.51 3.80 17.75
C VAL A 652 -19.35 4.27 16.31
N ARG A 653 -18.41 3.64 15.59
CA ARG A 653 -18.16 3.95 14.20
C ARG A 653 -18.30 2.69 13.37
N PHE A 654 -19.06 2.79 12.29
CA PHE A 654 -19.25 1.75 11.29
C PHE A 654 -18.46 2.14 10.04
N ASN A 655 -17.43 1.36 9.70
CA ASN A 655 -16.73 1.48 8.43
C ASN A 655 -17.32 0.44 7.49
N PHE A 656 -17.87 0.88 6.37
CA PHE A 656 -18.52 -0.02 5.41
C PHE A 656 -17.48 -0.62 4.48
N ARG A 657 -17.69 -1.87 4.10
CA ARG A 657 -16.84 -2.54 3.12
C ARG A 657 -17.10 -1.92 1.74
N PRO A 658 -16.05 -1.55 0.96
CA PRO A 658 -16.23 -1.10 -0.41
C PRO A 658 -16.99 -2.15 -1.22
N ARG A 659 -17.86 -1.70 -2.14
CA ARG A 659 -18.61 -2.60 -3.02
C ARG A 659 -17.88 -2.88 -4.32
N ASP A 660 -17.01 -1.98 -4.73
CA ASP A 660 -16.17 -2.10 -5.91
C ASP A 660 -14.72 -2.43 -5.51
N TYR A 661 -14.05 -3.16 -6.36
CA TYR A 661 -12.64 -3.54 -6.16
C TYR A 661 -11.67 -2.37 -6.36
N SER A 662 -12.10 -1.27 -6.99
CA SER A 662 -11.30 -0.05 -7.17
C SER A 662 -10.97 0.64 -5.83
N GLY A 663 -11.81 0.46 -4.81
CA GLY A 663 -11.64 1.07 -3.50
C GLY A 663 -11.77 2.59 -3.49
N TYR A 664 -12.37 3.18 -4.52
CA TYR A 664 -12.53 4.65 -4.61
C TYR A 664 -13.55 5.20 -3.61
N TRP A 665 -14.55 4.42 -3.26
CA TRP A 665 -15.62 4.81 -2.37
C TRP A 665 -15.40 4.27 -0.95
N ASN A 666 -15.39 5.17 0.04
CA ASN A 666 -15.32 4.81 1.45
C ASN A 666 -16.48 5.43 2.20
N HIS A 667 -17.23 4.63 2.95
CA HIS A 667 -18.37 5.04 3.73
C HIS A 667 -18.09 4.86 5.22
N GLU A 668 -18.38 5.88 6.01
CA GLU A 668 -18.24 5.84 7.47
C GLU A 668 -19.52 6.44 8.11
N LEU A 669 -20.07 5.75 9.11
CA LEU A 669 -21.13 6.27 9.96
C LEU A 669 -20.61 6.29 11.40
N THR A 670 -20.55 7.47 12.01
CA THR A 670 -20.14 7.63 13.42
C THR A 670 -21.32 8.16 14.25
N MET A 671 -21.65 7.46 15.33
CA MET A 671 -22.61 7.89 16.35
C MET A 671 -21.84 8.18 17.63
N SER A 672 -22.02 9.35 18.22
CA SER A 672 -21.34 9.73 19.46
C SER A 672 -22.22 10.59 20.38
N SER A 673 -21.86 10.53 21.66
CA SER A 673 -22.42 11.43 22.68
C SER A 673 -21.28 12.21 23.34
N ILE A 674 -21.32 13.52 23.27
CA ILE A 674 -20.26 14.41 23.75
C ILE A 674 -20.68 15.00 25.08
N TRP A 675 -19.90 14.77 26.09
CA TRP A 675 -20.10 15.29 27.43
C TRP A 675 -19.02 16.32 27.72
N VAL A 676 -19.42 17.55 27.96
CA VAL A 676 -18.56 18.69 28.28
C VAL A 676 -18.79 19.09 29.74
N MET A 677 -17.77 18.96 30.54
CA MET A 677 -17.71 19.48 31.91
C MET A 677 -16.85 20.76 31.88
N ASP A 678 -17.51 21.90 31.97
CA ASP A 678 -16.90 23.22 31.82
C ASP A 678 -16.92 24.01 33.14
N GLN A 679 -15.76 24.57 33.49
CA GLN A 679 -15.60 25.38 34.69
C GLN A 679 -15.80 26.88 34.39
N TYR A 680 -16.45 27.59 35.25
CA TYR A 680 -16.61 29.02 35.19
C TYR A 680 -16.55 29.64 36.59
N THR A 681 -16.13 30.90 36.63
CA THR A 681 -16.09 31.69 37.85
C THR A 681 -17.49 32.26 38.15
N ASP A 682 -17.93 32.14 39.38
CA ASP A 682 -19.25 32.67 39.75
C ASP A 682 -19.29 34.20 39.57
N VAL A 683 -20.37 34.75 39.05
CA VAL A 683 -20.56 36.19 38.81
C VAL A 683 -20.64 36.96 40.12
N LEU A 684 -21.15 36.33 41.20
CA LEU A 684 -21.34 36.95 42.51
C LEU A 684 -20.12 36.77 43.41
N ASP A 685 -19.33 35.76 43.21
CA ASP A 685 -18.07 35.50 43.95
C ASP A 685 -16.97 35.04 43.01
N SER A 686 -16.08 35.95 42.66
CA SER A 686 -14.93 35.68 41.73
C SER A 686 -13.93 34.64 42.25
N LYS A 687 -14.02 34.18 43.50
CA LYS A 687 -13.23 33.09 44.06
C LYS A 687 -13.90 31.71 43.94
N LEU A 688 -15.22 31.69 43.62
CA LEU A 688 -15.97 30.44 43.56
C LEU A 688 -16.00 29.93 42.11
N VAL A 689 -15.35 28.79 41.89
CA VAL A 689 -15.40 28.07 40.62
C VAL A 689 -16.58 27.08 40.67
N LYS A 690 -17.44 27.16 39.67
CA LYS A 690 -18.59 26.27 39.48
C LYS A 690 -18.37 25.40 38.23
N ASP A 691 -18.98 24.22 38.24
CA ASP A 691 -18.98 23.28 37.12
C ASP A 691 -20.35 23.29 36.43
N THR A 692 -20.33 23.25 35.09
CA THR A 692 -21.50 22.95 34.28
C THR A 692 -21.25 21.70 33.46
N THR A 693 -22.28 20.92 33.22
CA THR A 693 -22.21 19.76 32.33
C THR A 693 -23.23 19.93 31.21
N SER A 694 -22.73 19.86 29.97
CA SER A 694 -23.55 19.87 28.77
C SER A 694 -23.31 18.59 28.00
N PHE A 695 -24.32 18.12 27.28
CA PHE A 695 -24.17 16.96 26.41
C PHE A 695 -24.74 17.24 25.02
N TYR A 696 -24.16 16.58 24.01
CA TYR A 696 -24.56 16.70 22.61
C TYR A 696 -24.52 15.33 21.97
N ASN A 697 -25.59 14.90 21.32
CA ASN A 697 -25.61 13.67 20.54
C ASN A 697 -25.34 14.01 19.08
N ARG A 698 -24.50 13.20 18.43
CA ARG A 698 -24.11 13.39 17.03
C ARG A 698 -24.26 12.10 16.23
N VAL A 699 -24.74 12.26 15.01
CA VAL A 699 -24.70 11.26 13.96
C VAL A 699 -24.01 11.89 12.75
N GLU A 700 -22.87 11.35 12.38
CA GLU A 700 -22.09 11.84 11.25
C GLU A 700 -21.94 10.72 10.21
N TYR A 701 -22.36 10.97 9.00
CA TYR A 701 -22.12 10.09 7.85
C TYR A 701 -21.19 10.77 6.89
N THR A 702 -20.09 10.10 6.55
CA THR A 702 -19.09 10.57 5.60
C THR A 702 -18.97 9.60 4.44
N LEU A 703 -18.95 10.14 3.23
CA LEU A 703 -18.72 9.42 1.99
C LEU A 703 -17.51 10.05 1.31
N ASP A 704 -16.40 9.31 1.24
CA ASP A 704 -15.16 9.72 0.56
C ASP A 704 -15.09 9.06 -0.82
N PHE A 705 -14.86 9.88 -1.85
CA PHE A 705 -14.53 9.41 -3.19
C PHE A 705 -13.10 9.83 -3.54
N LYS A 706 -12.19 8.87 -3.70
CA LYS A 706 -10.75 9.08 -3.87
C LYS A 706 -10.26 8.68 -5.25
N HIS A 707 -10.82 9.27 -6.30
CA HIS A 707 -10.32 9.04 -7.64
C HIS A 707 -8.94 9.74 -7.84
N PRO A 708 -8.00 9.18 -8.64
CA PRO A 708 -6.68 9.79 -8.88
C PRO A 708 -6.73 11.25 -9.37
N ILE A 709 -7.71 11.59 -10.20
CA ILE A 709 -7.84 12.90 -10.85
C ILE A 709 -8.62 13.90 -9.99
N TYR A 710 -9.68 13.46 -9.35
CA TYR A 710 -10.53 14.30 -8.52
C TYR A 710 -10.88 13.56 -7.23
N ARG A 711 -11.01 14.33 -6.16
CA ARG A 711 -11.37 13.80 -4.85
C ARG A 711 -12.55 14.58 -4.34
N SER A 712 -13.55 13.86 -3.87
CA SER A 712 -14.73 14.45 -3.26
C SER A 712 -14.98 13.78 -1.91
N ASP A 713 -15.34 14.56 -0.93
CA ASP A 713 -15.90 14.05 0.32
C ASP A 713 -17.23 14.75 0.62
N PHE A 714 -18.17 13.98 1.11
CA PHE A 714 -19.50 14.42 1.49
C PHE A 714 -19.74 14.05 2.94
N THR A 715 -20.17 15.02 3.75
CA THR A 715 -20.47 14.79 5.16
C THR A 715 -21.87 15.29 5.48
N VAL A 716 -22.68 14.43 6.08
CA VAL A 716 -23.95 14.80 6.71
C VAL A 716 -23.76 14.70 8.22
N LEU A 717 -24.00 15.76 8.93
CA LEU A 717 -23.90 15.82 10.39
C LEU A 717 -25.24 16.25 10.98
N ALA A 718 -25.83 15.39 11.81
CA ALA A 718 -26.93 15.72 12.68
C ALA A 718 -26.44 15.85 14.12
N GLU A 719 -26.82 16.91 14.79
CA GLU A 719 -26.46 17.18 16.19
C GLU A 719 -27.68 17.65 16.96
N GLN A 720 -27.83 17.14 18.17
CA GLN A 720 -28.91 17.58 19.07
C GLN A 720 -28.46 17.66 20.52
N ASN A 721 -29.14 18.53 21.26
CA ASN A 721 -29.16 18.58 22.74
C ASN A 721 -30.56 19.00 23.22
N ASN A 722 -30.72 19.47 24.46
CA ASN A 722 -32.02 19.94 24.98
C ASN A 722 -32.47 21.27 24.35
N ASP A 723 -31.54 22.08 23.82
CA ASP A 723 -31.76 23.44 23.34
C ASP A 723 -32.00 23.50 21.84
N PHE A 724 -31.44 22.54 21.07
CA PHE A 724 -31.53 22.52 19.61
C PHE A 724 -31.44 21.13 19.01
N ALA A 725 -31.94 21.01 17.79
CA ALA A 725 -31.62 19.95 16.85
C ALA A 725 -31.25 20.60 15.51
N LYS A 726 -30.11 20.23 14.93
CA LYS A 726 -29.62 20.79 13.66
C LYS A 726 -28.99 19.73 12.78
N ILE A 727 -29.04 19.99 11.49
CA ILE A 727 -28.45 19.17 10.46
C ILE A 727 -27.58 20.03 9.54
N SER A 728 -26.48 19.48 9.06
CA SER A 728 -25.68 20.11 8.00
C SER A 728 -25.23 19.12 6.96
N PHE A 729 -25.02 19.63 5.77
CA PHE A 729 -24.38 18.93 4.66
C PHE A 729 -23.15 19.72 4.20
N GLU A 730 -22.06 19.03 4.01
CA GLU A 730 -20.84 19.58 3.48
C GLU A 730 -20.33 18.71 2.33
N ALA A 731 -19.94 19.34 1.22
CA ALA A 731 -19.32 18.69 0.08
C ALA A 731 -18.00 19.39 -0.23
N ASN A 732 -16.92 18.69 -0.16
CA ASN A 732 -15.59 19.16 -0.56
C ASN A 732 -15.15 18.47 -1.85
N ASN A 733 -14.55 19.24 -2.77
CA ASN A 733 -14.03 18.70 -4.02
C ASN A 733 -12.65 19.28 -4.31
N ILE A 734 -11.77 18.45 -4.85
CA ILE A 734 -10.45 18.83 -5.38
C ILE A 734 -10.36 18.34 -6.81
N THR A 735 -10.27 19.26 -7.76
CA THR A 735 -10.16 18.99 -9.19
C THR A 735 -8.90 19.62 -9.76
N ASN A 736 -8.16 18.86 -10.57
CA ASN A 736 -7.04 19.38 -11.35
C ASN A 736 -7.54 19.61 -12.78
N LEU A 737 -7.59 20.86 -13.22
CA LEU A 737 -8.04 21.24 -14.54
C LEU A 737 -6.82 21.38 -15.46
N ALA A 738 -6.74 20.49 -16.48
CA ALA A 738 -5.71 20.50 -17.54
C ALA A 738 -4.26 20.60 -17.01
N ASN A 739 -3.96 20.01 -15.85
CA ASN A 739 -2.67 20.14 -15.16
C ASN A 739 -2.21 21.59 -14.85
N LEU A 740 -3.04 22.58 -15.12
CA LEU A 740 -2.72 24.00 -14.98
C LEU A 740 -3.29 24.58 -13.69
N LEU A 741 -4.55 24.25 -13.38
CA LEU A 741 -5.25 24.82 -12.24
C LEU A 741 -5.69 23.73 -11.28
N LYS A 742 -5.40 23.94 -10.01
CA LYS A 742 -5.93 23.14 -8.92
C LYS A 742 -7.04 23.91 -8.24
N ILE A 743 -8.26 23.41 -8.39
CA ILE A 743 -9.47 24.01 -7.80
C ILE A 743 -9.86 23.18 -6.59
N ARG A 744 -10.05 23.86 -5.46
CA ARG A 744 -10.67 23.28 -4.26
C ARG A 744 -11.96 24.03 -4.02
N SER A 745 -13.07 23.32 -4.03
CA SER A 745 -14.38 23.85 -3.71
C SER A 745 -14.94 23.20 -2.45
N ARG A 746 -15.67 23.96 -1.68
CA ARG A 746 -16.45 23.50 -0.54
C ARG A 746 -17.82 24.12 -0.58
N PHE A 747 -18.85 23.28 -0.58
CA PHE A 747 -20.24 23.67 -0.43
C PHE A 747 -20.70 23.27 0.97
N PHE A 748 -21.45 24.15 1.63
CA PHE A 748 -22.01 23.91 2.94
C PHE A 748 -23.43 24.40 3.00
N VAL A 749 -24.31 23.62 3.61
CA VAL A 749 -25.65 24.07 4.05
C VAL A 749 -25.92 23.54 5.45
N GLY A 750 -26.39 24.39 6.32
CA GLY A 750 -26.78 24.06 7.68
C GLY A 750 -28.19 24.57 7.96
N TYR A 751 -29.00 23.78 8.69
CA TYR A 751 -30.36 24.08 9.02
C TYR A 751 -30.73 23.63 10.44
N TYR A 752 -31.50 24.43 11.16
CA TYR A 752 -32.10 24.04 12.42
C TYR A 752 -33.43 23.31 12.21
N LEU A 753 -33.54 22.11 12.74
CA LEU A 753 -34.77 21.35 12.82
C LEU A 753 -35.62 21.88 14.01
N SER A 754 -34.96 22.26 15.08
CA SER A 754 -35.55 22.97 16.22
C SER A 754 -34.50 23.84 16.88
N ASN A 755 -34.84 24.99 17.39
CA ASN A 755 -33.99 25.88 18.16
C ASN A 755 -34.86 26.62 19.19
N VAL A 756 -34.77 26.22 20.45
CA VAL A 756 -35.57 26.73 21.55
C VAL A 756 -34.79 27.72 22.43
N THR A 757 -33.56 28.03 22.04
CA THR A 757 -32.65 28.90 22.78
C THR A 757 -32.28 30.13 21.97
N ASN A 758 -32.05 31.24 22.66
CA ASN A 758 -31.46 32.46 22.06
C ASN A 758 -29.94 32.50 22.21
N ASN A 759 -29.30 31.39 22.53
CA ASN A 759 -27.83 31.34 22.74
C ASN A 759 -27.12 31.44 21.42
N ALA A 760 -26.54 32.59 21.14
CA ALA A 760 -25.77 32.88 19.92
C ALA A 760 -24.52 31.95 19.72
N ALA A 761 -24.10 31.24 20.75
CA ALA A 761 -22.99 30.27 20.63
C ALA A 761 -23.35 29.10 19.71
N PHE A 762 -24.64 28.77 19.57
CA PHE A 762 -25.12 27.66 18.73
C PHE A 762 -25.40 28.08 17.29
N ASN A 763 -25.52 29.40 17.00
CA ASN A 763 -25.90 29.89 15.68
C ASN A 763 -24.91 29.47 14.57
N TRP A 764 -25.45 29.32 13.37
CA TRP A 764 -24.66 29.22 12.16
C TRP A 764 -23.91 30.53 11.92
N ARG A 765 -22.70 30.49 11.42
CA ARG A 765 -21.86 31.67 11.22
C ARG A 765 -21.18 31.63 9.87
N MET A 766 -21.09 32.76 9.20
CA MET A 766 -20.38 32.90 7.94
C MET A 766 -18.85 32.70 8.10
N ASN A 767 -18.27 33.27 9.13
CA ASN A 767 -16.80 33.24 9.35
C ASN A 767 -16.23 31.91 9.90
N GLY A 768 -17.01 30.86 9.91
CA GLY A 768 -16.64 29.61 10.55
C GLY A 768 -16.63 29.68 12.08
N GLN A 769 -16.28 28.59 12.74
CA GLN A 769 -16.22 28.59 14.20
C GLN A 769 -14.95 29.30 14.69
N GLY A 770 -15.16 30.24 15.59
CA GLY A 770 -14.12 30.83 16.42
C GLY A 770 -14.21 30.33 17.87
N ILE A 771 -13.45 31.00 18.74
CA ILE A 771 -13.30 30.65 20.16
C ILE A 771 -14.64 30.54 20.90
N ASN A 772 -15.56 31.46 20.62
CA ASN A 772 -16.84 31.59 21.37
C ASN A 772 -17.94 30.65 20.87
N THR A 773 -17.68 29.90 19.81
CA THR A 773 -18.67 29.00 19.17
C THR A 773 -18.28 27.54 19.18
N ASP A 774 -17.08 27.21 19.67
CA ASP A 774 -16.65 25.83 19.92
C ASP A 774 -17.17 25.32 21.28
N TYR A 775 -18.51 25.31 21.42
CA TYR A 775 -19.22 24.94 22.66
C TYR A 775 -19.03 23.49 23.06
N SER A 776 -18.73 22.60 22.11
CA SER A 776 -18.41 21.19 22.34
C SER A 776 -16.93 20.94 22.48
N TYR A 777 -16.08 21.97 22.43
CA TYR A 777 -14.62 21.86 22.50
C TYR A 777 -14.02 20.88 21.48
N ASP A 778 -14.53 20.88 20.26
CA ASP A 778 -14.06 19.97 19.20
C ASP A 778 -12.66 20.30 18.75
N TYR A 779 -12.27 21.57 18.74
CA TYR A 779 -11.04 22.06 18.13
C TYR A 779 -9.93 22.28 19.15
N ASN A 780 -8.69 22.12 18.69
CA ASN A 780 -7.49 22.46 19.46
C ASN A 780 -7.00 23.84 19.01
N LEU A 781 -7.46 24.87 19.68
CA LEU A 781 -7.12 26.26 19.38
C LEU A 781 -5.87 26.68 20.14
N PHE A 782 -5.02 27.49 19.51
CA PHE A 782 -3.83 28.07 20.15
C PHE A 782 -4.23 29.05 21.24
N ASP A 783 -5.28 29.83 21.02
CA ASP A 783 -5.83 30.76 22.00
C ASP A 783 -7.36 30.60 22.08
N ARG A 784 -7.90 30.61 23.28
CA ARG A 784 -9.34 30.60 23.61
C ARG A 784 -9.80 31.84 24.36
N SER A 785 -8.94 32.86 24.50
CA SER A 785 -9.26 34.08 25.26
C SER A 785 -10.15 35.06 24.49
N GLY A 786 -10.09 35.03 23.16
CA GLY A 786 -10.73 36.04 22.30
C GLY A 786 -10.08 37.42 22.38
N VAL A 787 -8.90 37.51 22.98
CA VAL A 787 -8.13 38.78 23.13
C VAL A 787 -7.33 39.03 21.85
N ASP A 788 -7.04 40.26 21.52
CA ASP A 788 -6.23 40.68 20.40
C ASP A 788 -4.85 40.01 20.39
N GLY A 789 -4.44 39.52 19.23
CA GLY A 789 -3.17 38.87 19.03
C GLY A 789 -3.19 37.90 17.86
N PHE A 790 -2.01 37.53 17.36
CA PHE A 790 -1.92 36.66 16.19
C PHE A 790 -2.62 35.31 16.40
N PHE A 791 -2.44 34.68 17.55
CA PHE A 791 -3.00 33.36 17.84
C PHE A 791 -4.53 33.33 18.01
N SER A 792 -5.17 34.45 18.35
CA SER A 792 -6.63 34.59 18.42
C SER A 792 -7.29 34.59 17.02
N ARG A 793 -6.49 34.78 15.97
CA ARG A 793 -6.93 34.82 14.57
C ARG A 793 -6.99 33.44 13.90
N GLN A 794 -6.76 32.37 14.65
CA GLN A 794 -6.96 31.04 14.17
C GLN A 794 -8.42 30.83 13.77
N MET A 795 -8.63 30.30 12.56
CA MET A 795 -9.94 29.90 12.08
C MET A 795 -10.04 28.41 11.87
N ILE A 796 -11.27 27.91 11.88
CA ILE A 796 -11.62 26.57 11.48
C ILE A 796 -12.49 26.66 10.23
N GLY A 797 -12.17 25.85 9.23
CA GLY A 797 -12.90 25.81 7.96
C GLY A 797 -14.21 25.06 8.04
N ASN A 798 -15.13 25.50 8.92
CA ASN A 798 -16.48 24.93 9.07
C ASN A 798 -17.56 26.02 8.95
N HIS A 799 -18.83 25.65 9.02
CA HIS A 799 -19.98 26.51 8.74
C HIS A 799 -19.78 27.23 7.39
N GLY A 800 -19.92 28.57 7.31
CA GLY A 800 -19.65 29.35 6.11
C GLY A 800 -18.17 29.46 5.71
N ALA A 801 -17.23 29.18 6.65
CA ALA A 801 -15.76 29.16 6.44
C ALA A 801 -15.18 30.40 5.76
N PHE A 802 -15.76 31.57 5.91
CA PHE A 802 -15.24 32.83 5.40
C PHE A 802 -13.90 33.16 6.07
N LYS A 803 -12.97 33.67 5.28
CA LYS A 803 -11.59 33.96 5.71
C LYS A 803 -11.46 35.36 6.34
N VAL A 804 -12.55 36.17 6.30
CA VAL A 804 -12.62 37.43 7.01
C VAL A 804 -13.36 37.26 8.33
N PRO A 805 -12.90 37.87 9.46
CA PRO A 805 -13.69 37.84 10.69
C PRO A 805 -14.96 38.71 10.51
N THR A 806 -16.13 38.14 10.68
CA THR A 806 -17.40 38.83 10.53
C THR A 806 -18.52 38.16 11.33
N ALA A 807 -19.45 38.95 11.84
CA ALA A 807 -20.71 38.50 12.41
C ALA A 807 -21.88 38.60 11.39
N VAL A 808 -21.61 39.15 10.20
CA VAL A 808 -22.59 39.24 9.11
C VAL A 808 -23.13 37.87 8.78
N ALA A 809 -24.42 37.78 8.51
CA ALA A 809 -25.18 36.58 8.19
C ALA A 809 -25.06 35.47 9.26
N GLN A 810 -24.92 35.82 10.53
CA GLN A 810 -25.11 34.89 11.63
C GLN A 810 -26.60 34.51 11.70
N SER A 811 -26.90 33.20 11.74
CA SER A 811 -28.27 32.72 11.61
C SER A 811 -28.65 31.73 12.72
N ALA A 812 -29.86 31.89 13.24
CA ALA A 812 -30.51 30.95 14.15
C ALA A 812 -31.41 29.93 13.41
N THR A 813 -31.53 30.05 12.09
CA THR A 813 -32.39 29.17 11.25
C THR A 813 -31.55 28.33 10.27
N GLY A 814 -30.73 28.97 9.41
CA GLY A 814 -29.95 28.25 8.45
C GLY A 814 -28.94 29.11 7.68
N LEU A 815 -28.00 28.45 7.03
CA LEU A 815 -26.90 29.07 6.32
C LEU A 815 -26.51 28.24 5.10
N VAL A 816 -26.23 28.89 3.97
CA VAL A 816 -25.58 28.28 2.82
C VAL A 816 -24.31 29.03 2.47
N ALA A 817 -23.23 28.28 2.08
CA ALA A 817 -21.98 28.88 1.67
C ALA A 817 -21.26 28.06 0.63
N LEU A 818 -20.51 28.76 -0.24
CA LEU A 818 -19.59 28.21 -1.22
C LEU A 818 -18.21 28.86 -1.03
N ASN A 819 -17.20 28.00 -0.90
CA ASN A 819 -15.81 28.45 -0.77
C ASN A 819 -15.00 27.89 -1.94
N LEU A 820 -14.24 28.72 -2.63
CA LEU A 820 -13.36 28.35 -3.73
C LEU A 820 -11.92 28.75 -3.42
N LYS A 821 -10.98 27.85 -3.72
CA LYS A 821 -9.54 28.15 -3.69
C LYS A 821 -8.95 27.69 -5.02
N VAL A 822 -8.30 28.59 -5.73
CA VAL A 822 -7.67 28.31 -7.03
C VAL A 822 -6.18 28.57 -6.91
N SER A 823 -5.35 27.59 -7.30
CA SER A 823 -3.91 27.71 -7.39
C SER A 823 -3.42 27.22 -8.75
N TYR A 824 -2.32 27.79 -9.23
CA TYR A 824 -1.67 27.35 -10.45
C TYR A 824 -0.83 26.10 -10.13
N LYS A 825 -1.08 25.02 -10.88
CA LYS A 825 -0.43 23.71 -10.64
C LYS A 825 -0.45 23.30 -9.14
N SER A 826 0.69 22.93 -8.62
CA SER A 826 0.86 22.53 -7.21
C SER A 826 1.44 23.64 -6.31
N TYR A 827 1.47 24.88 -6.78
CA TYR A 827 1.98 25.99 -5.97
C TYR A 827 1.18 26.15 -4.66
N PRO A 828 1.84 26.49 -3.56
CA PRO A 828 1.18 26.59 -2.26
C PRO A 828 0.40 27.90 -2.06
N PHE A 829 0.26 28.74 -3.07
CA PHE A 829 -0.45 30.02 -3.01
C PHE A 829 -1.49 30.15 -4.14
N GLY A 830 -2.42 31.03 -3.95
CA GLY A 830 -3.49 31.29 -4.92
C GLY A 830 -4.53 32.29 -4.43
N ILE A 831 -5.67 32.29 -5.10
CA ILE A 831 -6.81 33.16 -4.79
C ILE A 831 -7.92 32.33 -4.16
N PHE A 832 -8.63 32.92 -3.20
CA PHE A 832 -9.86 32.36 -2.66
C PHE A 832 -11.05 33.29 -2.89
N LEU A 833 -12.23 32.69 -2.99
CA LEU A 833 -13.53 33.36 -3.03
C LEU A 833 -14.46 32.60 -2.07
N ASP A 834 -15.10 33.32 -1.16
CA ASP A 834 -16.17 32.82 -0.32
C ASP A 834 -17.45 33.60 -0.62
N ILE A 835 -18.56 32.90 -0.78
CA ILE A 835 -19.91 33.45 -0.98
C ILE A 835 -20.87 32.70 -0.08
N GLY A 836 -21.79 33.40 0.53
CA GLY A 836 -22.81 32.74 1.36
C GLY A 836 -23.99 33.65 1.68
N GLU A 837 -25.05 33.00 2.16
CA GLU A 837 -26.29 33.66 2.53
C GLU A 837 -26.89 32.98 3.76
N SER A 838 -27.42 33.75 4.70
CA SER A 838 -28.29 33.24 5.77
C SER A 838 -29.71 33.03 5.27
N PHE A 839 -30.50 32.20 5.95
CA PHE A 839 -31.90 32.00 5.58
C PHE A 839 -32.76 33.22 5.89
N GLU A 840 -32.29 34.15 6.68
CA GLU A 840 -32.82 35.49 6.88
C GLU A 840 -32.50 36.45 5.71
N ARG A 841 -31.89 35.91 4.62
CA ARG A 841 -31.54 36.62 3.38
C ARG A 841 -30.44 37.69 3.54
N GLU A 842 -29.53 37.51 4.44
CA GLU A 842 -28.31 38.31 4.52
C GLU A 842 -27.20 37.64 3.76
N ALA A 843 -26.88 38.18 2.57
CA ALA A 843 -25.82 37.65 1.70
C ALA A 843 -24.50 38.38 1.93
N ALA A 844 -23.40 37.66 1.78
CA ALA A 844 -22.04 38.18 1.92
C ALA A 844 -21.06 37.47 0.98
N TYR A 845 -19.96 38.15 0.65
CA TYR A 845 -18.82 37.54 -0.02
C TYR A 845 -17.48 38.09 0.50
N ASN A 846 -16.40 37.34 0.33
CA ASN A 846 -15.04 37.86 0.46
C ASN A 846 -14.08 37.18 -0.51
N VAL A 847 -13.07 37.96 -0.94
CA VAL A 847 -12.02 37.52 -1.88
C VAL A 847 -10.66 37.86 -1.30
N GLY A 848 -9.69 37.04 -1.54
CA GLY A 848 -8.33 37.25 -1.04
C GLY A 848 -7.29 36.32 -1.60
N PHE A 849 -6.09 36.50 -1.11
CA PHE A 849 -4.99 35.58 -1.36
C PHE A 849 -4.84 34.57 -0.24
N PHE A 850 -4.38 33.36 -0.57
CA PHE A 850 -3.93 32.40 0.42
C PHE A 850 -2.51 31.93 0.15
N VAL A 851 -1.80 31.58 1.23
CA VAL A 851 -0.47 30.98 1.19
C VAL A 851 -0.47 29.75 2.10
N GLY A 852 -0.10 28.61 1.56
CA GLY A 852 0.11 27.36 2.31
C GLY A 852 1.56 27.29 2.79
N LEU A 853 1.82 27.41 4.08
CA LEU A 853 3.16 27.32 4.66
C LEU A 853 3.58 25.88 4.93
N ILE A 854 2.63 25.03 5.32
CA ILE A 854 2.82 23.58 5.46
C ILE A 854 1.75 22.92 4.61
N GLN A 855 2.14 22.17 3.59
CA GLN A 855 1.19 21.56 2.65
C GLN A 855 0.04 20.87 3.39
N ARG A 856 -1.22 21.32 3.12
CA ARG A 856 -2.48 20.82 3.67
C ARG A 856 -2.74 21.04 5.17
N HIS A 857 -1.84 21.65 5.91
CA HIS A 857 -1.98 21.78 7.38
C HIS A 857 -2.02 23.21 7.91
N LEU A 858 -1.27 24.13 7.31
CA LEU A 858 -1.22 25.53 7.71
C LEU A 858 -1.40 26.45 6.52
N PHE A 859 -2.47 27.22 6.52
CA PHE A 859 -2.76 28.25 5.52
C PHE A 859 -2.88 29.62 6.18
N VAL A 860 -2.40 30.66 5.50
CA VAL A 860 -2.62 32.07 5.85
C VAL A 860 -3.50 32.69 4.78
N TYR A 861 -4.51 33.43 5.19
CA TYR A 861 -5.48 34.10 4.34
C TYR A 861 -5.38 35.60 4.50
N ILE A 862 -5.36 36.30 3.36
CA ILE A 862 -5.22 37.76 3.26
C ILE A 862 -6.40 38.26 2.42
N PRO A 863 -7.54 38.59 3.06
CA PRO A 863 -8.69 39.14 2.36
C PRO A 863 -8.41 40.57 1.88
N PHE A 864 -8.87 40.93 0.68
CA PHE A 864 -8.69 42.26 0.10
C PHE A 864 -9.98 42.86 -0.50
N ALA A 865 -11.01 42.05 -0.72
CA ALA A 865 -12.31 42.53 -1.18
C ALA A 865 -13.43 41.77 -0.48
N TYR A 866 -14.48 42.46 -0.10
CA TYR A 866 -15.63 41.90 0.59
C TYR A 866 -16.91 42.71 0.33
N SER A 867 -18.08 42.14 0.65
CA SER A 867 -19.38 42.78 0.51
C SER A 867 -19.54 44.04 1.39
N SER A 868 -20.44 44.93 1.01
CA SER A 868 -20.64 46.23 1.68
C SER A 868 -21.03 46.08 3.15
N ASN A 869 -21.83 45.08 3.53
CA ASN A 869 -22.16 44.81 4.91
C ASN A 869 -20.96 44.39 5.76
N ILE A 870 -20.08 43.57 5.24
CA ILE A 870 -18.80 43.22 5.88
C ILE A 870 -17.89 44.46 5.98
N GLN A 871 -17.82 45.31 4.92
CA GLN A 871 -17.06 46.56 4.93
C GLN A 871 -17.56 47.49 5.99
N ASN A 872 -18.86 47.63 6.14
CA ASN A 872 -19.46 48.48 7.19
C ASN A 872 -19.15 47.96 8.58
N GLU A 873 -19.21 46.66 8.80
CA GLU A 873 -18.82 46.01 10.08
C GLU A 873 -17.33 46.26 10.40
N ILE A 874 -16.43 46.12 9.45
CA ILE A 874 -15.00 46.43 9.62
C ILE A 874 -14.78 47.87 10.03
N ASN A 875 -15.44 48.80 9.33
CA ASN A 875 -15.35 50.25 9.64
C ASN A 875 -15.90 50.58 11.03
N THR A 876 -17.06 50.04 11.38
CA THR A 876 -17.73 50.24 12.66
C THR A 876 -16.89 49.71 13.83
N ASN A 877 -16.28 48.56 13.66
CA ASN A 877 -15.40 47.92 14.66
C ASN A 877 -13.97 48.47 14.67
N GLY A 878 -13.59 49.36 13.73
CA GLY A 878 -12.28 49.96 13.64
C GLY A 878 -11.17 48.97 13.35
N LEU A 879 -11.48 47.85 12.65
CA LEU A 879 -10.53 46.79 12.32
C LEU A 879 -9.51 47.25 11.28
N LYS A 880 -8.24 47.03 11.56
CA LYS A 880 -7.14 47.32 10.63
C LYS A 880 -6.97 46.16 9.66
N PHE A 881 -6.33 46.41 8.53
CA PHE A 881 -6.03 45.34 7.52
C PHE A 881 -5.31 44.14 8.15
N THR A 882 -4.38 44.40 9.07
CA THR A 882 -3.67 43.31 9.77
C THR A 882 -4.60 42.41 10.57
N ASP A 883 -5.72 42.95 11.09
CA ASP A 883 -6.69 42.21 11.92
C ASP A 883 -7.57 41.28 11.09
N LEU A 884 -7.64 41.51 9.78
CA LEU A 884 -8.36 40.69 8.81
C LEU A 884 -7.56 39.45 8.40
N ILE A 885 -6.24 39.43 8.60
CA ILE A 885 -5.38 38.29 8.25
C ILE A 885 -5.64 37.18 9.24
N ARG A 886 -6.02 36.01 8.71
CA ARG A 886 -6.33 34.83 9.50
C ARG A 886 -5.47 33.64 9.07
N PHE A 887 -5.34 32.65 9.95
CA PHE A 887 -4.70 31.39 9.62
C PHE A 887 -5.57 30.20 10.00
N GLU A 888 -5.47 29.16 9.19
CA GLU A 888 -6.10 27.87 9.42
C GLU A 888 -5.01 26.85 9.77
N TYR A 889 -5.12 26.25 10.95
CA TYR A 889 -4.27 25.15 11.36
C TYR A 889 -5.11 24.11 12.09
N ASP A 890 -5.12 22.88 11.58
CA ASP A 890 -5.88 21.79 12.18
C ASP A 890 -4.95 20.64 12.56
N ILE A 891 -4.51 20.61 13.82
CA ILE A 891 -3.66 19.55 14.36
C ILE A 891 -4.32 18.17 14.35
N ARG A 892 -5.66 18.09 14.27
CA ARG A 892 -6.38 16.80 14.16
C ARG A 892 -6.02 16.05 12.90
N LYS A 893 -5.55 16.74 11.85
CA LYS A 893 -5.05 16.15 10.61
C LYS A 893 -3.71 15.41 10.82
N ILE A 894 -2.97 15.69 11.90
CA ILE A 894 -1.67 15.09 12.23
C ILE A 894 -1.82 14.04 13.36
N ASN A 895 -3.05 13.72 13.76
CA ASN A 895 -3.30 12.73 14.82
C ASN A 895 -2.73 11.36 14.43
N PRO A 896 -1.82 10.75 15.24
CA PRO A 896 -1.21 9.46 14.96
C PRO A 896 -2.24 8.34 14.75
N ILE A 897 -3.38 8.39 15.42
CA ILE A 897 -4.48 7.43 15.25
C ILE A 897 -5.15 7.60 13.89
N LYS A 898 -5.39 8.85 13.44
CA LYS A 898 -5.92 9.11 12.09
C LYS A 898 -4.90 8.76 11.00
N LEU A 899 -3.63 9.05 11.22
CA LEU A 899 -2.55 8.66 10.31
C LEU A 899 -2.48 7.13 10.19
N ARG A 900 -2.55 6.44 11.31
CA ARG A 900 -2.59 4.99 11.39
C ARG A 900 -3.78 4.38 10.62
N ARG A 901 -4.99 4.95 10.75
CA ARG A 901 -6.17 4.52 9.97
C ARG A 901 -5.98 4.72 8.47
N LYS A 902 -5.24 5.77 8.06
CA LYS A 902 -4.87 5.97 6.65
C LYS A 902 -3.80 5.00 6.17
N LEU A 903 -3.01 4.41 7.06
CA LEU A 903 -2.02 3.37 6.76
C LEU A 903 -2.63 1.96 6.84
N SER A 904 -3.80 1.82 7.43
CA SER A 904 -4.58 0.57 7.45
C SER A 904 -5.69 0.54 6.40
N PHE A 905 -5.58 1.45 5.41
CA PHE A 905 -6.43 1.62 4.18
C PHE A 905 -7.52 2.65 4.25
#